data_04513b0bdd77d14b23efd2f531907ba0
#
_entry.id   04513b0bdd77d14b23efd2f531907ba0
#
_cell.length_a   1.000
_cell.length_b   1.000
_cell.length_c   1.000
_cell.angle_alpha   90.00
_cell.angle_beta   90.00
_cell.angle_gamma   90.00
#
_symmetry.space_group_name_H-M   'P 1'
#
loop_
_entity.id
_entity.type
_entity.pdbx_description
1 polymer ?
#
loop_
_entity_poly.entity_id
_entity_poly.type
_entity_poly.pdbx_seq_one_letter_code
_entity_poly.pdbx_strand_id
1 'polypeptide(L)'
;MSDPTHGPRRRAVLTTASGTAAALALTGAPAVAAPRHSPVAATGRAAAEQPYRWRTVAIGGTGFLTGVLFHPAVKGLAYARTDIGGAYRWDDAAQRWTPLTDHLGWDDYHLLGVEAMAIDPNQPDRLYLALGAYTQSWAGNGAVLRSTDRGATWSRAALPVRLGGNEDGRGAGERLLVDPRDGDTLYLGTRHDGLLTSADRGATWATAPFPATASASGQGITFLVAAGRVVYAGWGDGGGALYRTSDGVAWEAVPGRPAGASAAVPIRAAFDANTRSLYVTYSNTPGPNNQTDGSVHRLDTATGVWSDVTPVKPSGSDAFGYGGVAVDARVAGTVVVSTNNRWGPVDTLYRSADGGRSWVSLKDTATLDIRETPYLAWGATPKFGWWIQTVAIDPYDSKHLVYGTGATLFATRDLVRWAPWVRGLEESAVRQLLSPPAGTASLLSGLGDIGVMYHESLTVSPSRGMATNPVFGSATGLALAALKPSYVVRTGWGDHGNGAYSTDGGQSWRPFAGQPAIASTAPGPIAVSADGATLLWSFVHWDGTRHPGFRSADGGATWSEVATFPRGAVPVADPVDPRRFYVYDTDGGAVYRSTDGGATFVRGAGGLPSGDVQFRIAAAPGRTGDLWLSAKWNGLYRSTDGGGSFTRLTSCWASYALGFGRAAPGAAYPAVFQTGATEDFVGVYRSDDAGAGWTRINDDAHQWGWTGEVITGDPRVHGRVYLGTNGRGVQYGDPV
;
A
#
# COMPACT_ATOMS: atom_id res chain seq x y z
N MET A 1 -48.98 -19.66 13.48
CA MET A 1 -49.03 -18.20 13.67
C MET A 1 -47.87 -17.83 14.57
N SER A 2 -46.76 -17.51 14.02
CA SER A 2 -45.58 -16.91 14.71
C SER A 2 -44.68 -16.37 13.63
N ASP A 3 -44.49 -15.08 13.68
CA ASP A 3 -43.67 -14.23 12.82
C ASP A 3 -42.18 -14.48 13.08
N PRO A 4 -41.33 -14.62 12.08
CA PRO A 4 -39.89 -14.64 12.25
C PRO A 4 -39.24 -13.42 11.57
N THR A 5 -39.06 -12.33 12.30
CA THR A 5 -38.20 -11.22 11.88
C THR A 5 -37.06 -11.07 12.88
N HIS A 6 -35.89 -11.57 12.52
CA HIS A 6 -34.63 -11.05 13.00
C HIS A 6 -33.51 -11.47 12.04
N GLY A 7 -33.21 -10.61 11.08
CA GLY A 7 -32.01 -10.70 10.27
C GLY A 7 -30.81 -10.05 11.01
N PRO A 8 -29.59 -10.59 10.87
CA PRO A 8 -28.44 -10.13 11.66
C PRO A 8 -27.92 -8.77 11.19
N ARG A 9 -27.58 -7.96 12.16
CA ARG A 9 -26.98 -6.61 12.01
C ARG A 9 -25.60 -6.70 11.34
N ARG A 10 -25.52 -6.37 10.06
CA ARG A 10 -24.27 -6.30 9.26
C ARG A 10 -23.48 -5.00 9.46
N ARG A 11 -23.58 -4.32 10.61
CA ARG A 11 -23.06 -2.95 10.76
C ARG A 11 -21.72 -2.79 11.48
N ALA A 12 -21.10 -3.82 12.03
CA ALA A 12 -19.97 -3.65 12.94
C ALA A 12 -18.59 -4.07 12.41
N VAL A 13 -18.48 -4.76 11.27
CA VAL A 13 -17.25 -5.49 10.96
C VAL A 13 -16.37 -4.83 9.90
N LEU A 14 -16.92 -4.02 8.99
CA LEU A 14 -16.12 -3.34 7.96
C LEU A 14 -15.43 -2.05 8.41
N THR A 15 -15.84 -1.47 9.54
CA THR A 15 -15.21 -0.25 10.09
C THR A 15 -13.91 -0.52 10.85
N THR A 16 -13.64 -1.75 11.26
CA THR A 16 -12.43 -2.09 12.02
C THR A 16 -11.29 -2.63 11.15
N ALA A 17 -11.55 -3.21 10.00
CA ALA A 17 -10.50 -3.80 9.15
C ALA A 17 -9.71 -2.75 8.34
N SER A 18 -10.34 -1.69 7.90
CA SER A 18 -9.67 -0.67 7.07
C SER A 18 -8.89 0.40 7.86
N GLY A 19 -9.16 0.56 9.15
CA GLY A 19 -8.37 1.44 10.02
C GLY A 19 -7.08 0.80 10.55
N THR A 20 -6.98 -0.52 10.53
CA THR A 20 -5.89 -1.26 11.17
C THR A 20 -4.69 -1.53 10.28
N ALA A 21 -4.83 -1.58 8.97
CA ALA A 21 -3.69 -1.78 8.08
C ALA A 21 -2.73 -0.58 8.09
N ALA A 22 -3.25 0.65 8.15
CA ALA A 22 -2.43 1.85 8.32
C ALA A 22 -1.81 1.93 9.74
N ALA A 23 -2.48 1.40 10.77
CA ALA A 23 -1.99 1.42 12.15
C ALA A 23 -0.89 0.37 12.42
N LEU A 24 -0.87 -0.74 11.71
CA LEU A 24 0.22 -1.75 11.84
C LEU A 24 1.58 -1.26 11.35
N ALA A 25 1.60 -0.23 10.49
CA ALA A 25 2.85 0.45 10.14
C ALA A 25 3.32 1.45 11.23
N LEU A 26 2.45 1.83 12.17
CA LEU A 26 2.69 2.93 13.11
C LEU A 26 3.04 2.50 14.54
N THR A 27 2.86 1.24 14.93
CA THR A 27 3.23 0.76 16.28
C THR A 27 4.63 0.15 16.37
N GLY A 28 5.52 0.48 15.41
CA GLY A 28 6.94 0.47 15.72
C GLY A 28 7.16 1.48 16.86
N ALA A 29 7.79 1.08 17.96
CA ALA A 29 8.29 1.96 18.99
C ALA A 29 8.87 3.22 18.35
N PRO A 30 8.82 4.41 19.03
CA PRO A 30 9.33 5.62 18.44
C PRO A 30 10.66 5.30 17.79
N ALA A 31 10.78 5.56 16.49
CA ALA A 31 12.04 5.44 15.82
C ALA A 31 12.99 6.37 16.57
N VAL A 32 13.71 5.80 17.53
CA VAL A 32 14.92 6.43 18.03
C VAL A 32 15.68 6.71 16.75
N ALA A 33 15.94 7.99 16.47
CA ALA A 33 16.74 8.42 15.34
C ALA A 33 17.91 7.44 15.28
N ALA A 34 17.97 6.65 14.20
CA ALA A 34 18.98 5.62 14.09
C ALA A 34 20.30 6.29 14.46
N PRO A 35 21.01 5.82 15.49
CA PRO A 35 22.31 6.36 15.73
C PRO A 35 23.04 6.20 14.39
N ARG A 36 23.63 7.27 13.87
CA ARG A 36 24.56 7.17 12.76
C ARG A 36 25.71 6.32 13.27
N HIS A 37 25.53 4.99 13.21
CA HIS A 37 26.63 4.09 13.47
C HIS A 37 27.59 4.32 12.32
N SER A 38 28.74 4.84 12.66
CA SER A 38 29.89 4.74 11.76
C SER A 38 29.98 3.25 11.38
N PRO A 39 29.99 2.91 10.10
CA PRO A 39 30.04 1.51 9.69
C PRO A 39 31.26 0.90 10.35
N VAL A 40 31.06 -0.17 11.11
CA VAL A 40 32.18 -1.06 11.44
C VAL A 40 32.65 -1.54 10.09
N ALA A 41 33.85 -1.14 9.68
CA ALA A 41 34.41 -1.46 8.38
C ALA A 41 34.23 -2.96 8.14
N ALA A 42 33.35 -3.31 7.21
CA ALA A 42 33.21 -4.69 6.78
C ALA A 42 34.54 -5.06 6.13
N THR A 43 35.25 -6.00 6.72
CA THR A 43 36.51 -6.52 6.17
C THR A 43 36.23 -7.47 4.99
N GLY A 44 35.10 -7.29 4.30
CA GLY A 44 34.65 -8.08 3.19
C GLY A 44 35.02 -7.46 1.84
N ARG A 45 35.29 -8.33 0.89
CA ARG A 45 35.43 -7.99 -0.53
C ARG A 45 34.12 -7.33 -0.99
N ALA A 46 34.21 -6.25 -1.80
CA ALA A 46 33.05 -5.60 -2.42
C ALA A 46 32.07 -6.65 -2.98
N ALA A 47 30.79 -6.49 -2.69
CA ALA A 47 29.78 -7.41 -3.20
C ALA A 47 29.86 -7.43 -4.74
N ALA A 48 29.98 -8.62 -5.32
CA ALA A 48 29.90 -8.75 -6.77
C ALA A 48 28.48 -8.32 -7.22
N GLU A 49 28.39 -7.71 -8.40
CA GLU A 49 27.09 -7.41 -9.01
C GLU A 49 26.75 -8.45 -10.07
N GLN A 50 25.48 -8.86 -10.12
CA GLN A 50 24.98 -9.70 -11.17
C GLN A 50 23.74 -9.06 -11.79
N PRO A 51 23.69 -8.87 -13.11
CA PRO A 51 22.49 -8.36 -13.78
C PRO A 51 21.29 -9.28 -13.55
N TYR A 52 20.17 -8.67 -13.21
CA TYR A 52 18.88 -9.34 -13.07
C TYR A 52 17.84 -8.63 -13.94
N ARG A 53 16.93 -9.40 -14.47
CA ARG A 53 15.73 -8.86 -15.11
C ARG A 53 14.61 -8.85 -14.11
N TRP A 54 14.32 -7.65 -13.59
CA TRP A 54 13.24 -7.44 -12.64
C TRP A 54 11.90 -7.19 -13.34
N ARG A 55 10.84 -7.68 -12.73
CA ARG A 55 9.45 -7.52 -13.17
C ARG A 55 8.52 -7.56 -11.97
N THR A 56 7.33 -6.95 -12.11
CA THR A 56 6.28 -7.01 -11.11
C THR A 56 5.38 -8.23 -11.36
N VAL A 57 5.03 -8.96 -10.30
CA VAL A 57 4.01 -10.02 -10.34
C VAL A 57 2.66 -9.36 -10.53
N ALA A 58 1.94 -9.74 -11.58
CA ALA A 58 0.66 -9.12 -11.89
C ALA A 58 -0.45 -9.60 -10.93
N ILE A 59 -1.04 -8.66 -10.20
CA ILE A 59 -2.26 -8.84 -9.43
C ILE A 59 -3.34 -7.90 -9.99
N GLY A 60 -2.96 -6.66 -10.30
CA GLY A 60 -3.77 -5.67 -11.01
C GLY A 60 -4.39 -4.61 -10.10
N GLY A 61 -3.60 -3.66 -9.63
CA GLY A 61 -4.02 -2.56 -8.76
C GLY A 61 -3.79 -2.85 -7.29
N THR A 62 -4.82 -3.21 -6.57
CA THR A 62 -4.85 -3.69 -5.17
C THR A 62 -4.72 -2.65 -4.06
N GLY A 63 -4.59 -1.36 -4.36
CA GLY A 63 -4.46 -0.31 -3.35
C GLY A 63 -5.19 0.98 -3.69
N PHE A 64 -4.97 2.01 -2.86
CA PHE A 64 -5.71 3.27 -2.94
C PHE A 64 -5.12 4.25 -3.94
N LEU A 65 -5.84 4.45 -5.05
CA LEU A 65 -5.49 5.43 -6.07
C LEU A 65 -6.01 6.80 -5.71
N THR A 66 -5.10 7.66 -5.30
CA THR A 66 -5.38 8.97 -4.73
C THR A 66 -5.46 10.09 -5.76
N GLY A 67 -4.94 9.89 -6.97
CA GLY A 67 -5.03 10.90 -8.04
C GLY A 67 -4.81 10.33 -9.44
N VAL A 68 -5.55 10.85 -10.43
CA VAL A 68 -5.35 10.60 -11.86
C VAL A 68 -5.46 11.91 -12.62
N LEU A 69 -4.50 12.19 -13.49
CA LEU A 69 -4.47 13.37 -14.35
C LEU A 69 -4.28 12.94 -15.82
N PHE A 70 -5.12 13.46 -16.70
CA PHE A 70 -4.88 13.47 -18.15
C PHE A 70 -4.16 14.75 -18.55
N HIS A 71 -3.22 14.65 -19.50
CA HIS A 71 -2.57 15.84 -20.03
C HIS A 71 -3.52 16.60 -20.98
N PRO A 72 -3.78 17.91 -20.75
CA PRO A 72 -4.78 18.64 -21.52
C PRO A 72 -4.40 18.85 -23.00
N ALA A 73 -3.10 18.86 -23.32
CA ALA A 73 -2.59 19.14 -24.66
C ALA A 73 -2.00 17.91 -25.39
N VAL A 74 -1.98 16.72 -24.76
CA VAL A 74 -1.42 15.50 -25.37
C VAL A 74 -2.37 14.34 -25.14
N LYS A 75 -2.98 13.88 -26.24
CA LYS A 75 -3.86 12.71 -26.23
C LYS A 75 -3.10 11.44 -25.80
N GLY A 76 -3.72 10.64 -24.91
CA GLY A 76 -3.17 9.39 -24.46
C GLY A 76 -2.08 9.52 -23.37
N LEU A 77 -1.73 10.73 -22.95
CA LEU A 77 -0.81 10.96 -21.83
C LEU A 77 -1.60 11.12 -20.54
N ALA A 78 -1.37 10.21 -19.60
CA ALA A 78 -1.99 10.24 -18.28
C ALA A 78 -1.00 9.82 -17.19
N TYR A 79 -1.26 10.28 -15.96
CA TYR A 79 -0.49 9.97 -14.77
C TYR A 79 -1.41 9.57 -13.64
N ALA A 80 -0.95 8.66 -12.78
CA ALA A 80 -1.64 8.24 -11.57
C ALA A 80 -0.70 8.30 -10.36
N ARG A 81 -1.26 8.59 -9.18
CA ARG A 81 -0.54 8.56 -7.91
C ARG A 81 -1.27 7.70 -6.89
N THR A 82 -0.51 7.12 -5.98
CA THR A 82 -0.99 6.27 -4.89
C THR A 82 -0.49 6.82 -3.55
N ASP A 83 -1.00 6.28 -2.45
CA ASP A 83 -0.62 6.69 -1.10
C ASP A 83 0.70 6.05 -0.60
N ILE A 84 1.08 4.84 -1.08
CA ILE A 84 2.32 4.16 -0.68
C ILE A 84 3.09 3.52 -1.84
N GLY A 85 2.54 3.49 -3.05
CA GLY A 85 3.12 2.81 -4.23
C GLY A 85 3.77 3.75 -5.24
N GLY A 86 3.93 5.04 -4.92
CA GLY A 86 4.53 6.01 -5.81
C GLY A 86 3.60 6.51 -6.92
N ALA A 87 4.18 6.84 -8.07
CA ALA A 87 3.48 7.39 -9.23
C ALA A 87 3.69 6.56 -10.49
N TYR A 88 2.77 6.71 -11.44
CA TYR A 88 2.74 5.95 -12.69
C TYR A 88 2.43 6.86 -13.87
N ARG A 89 2.94 6.50 -15.05
CA ARG A 89 2.59 7.08 -16.35
C ARG A 89 1.92 6.03 -17.21
N TRP A 90 0.83 6.39 -17.87
CA TRP A 90 0.21 5.56 -18.90
C TRP A 90 1.04 5.55 -20.18
N ASP A 91 1.35 4.39 -20.66
CA ASP A 91 1.94 4.15 -21.98
C ASP A 91 0.83 3.70 -22.92
N ASP A 92 0.36 4.62 -23.77
CA ASP A 92 -0.77 4.37 -24.67
C ASP A 92 -0.42 3.38 -25.77
N ALA A 93 0.84 3.29 -26.19
CA ALA A 93 1.29 2.32 -27.19
C ALA A 93 1.36 0.89 -26.61
N ALA A 94 1.85 0.76 -25.38
CA ALA A 94 1.95 -0.53 -24.70
C ALA A 94 0.67 -0.91 -23.93
N GLN A 95 -0.31 0.01 -23.84
CA GLN A 95 -1.56 -0.14 -23.09
C GLN A 95 -1.30 -0.61 -21.64
N ARG A 96 -0.38 0.09 -20.96
CA ARG A 96 0.01 -0.24 -19.59
C ARG A 96 0.53 0.96 -18.83
N TRP A 97 0.43 0.90 -17.51
CA TRP A 97 1.09 1.83 -16.60
C TRP A 97 2.56 1.48 -16.42
N THR A 98 3.42 2.50 -16.42
CA THR A 98 4.85 2.40 -16.13
C THR A 98 5.12 3.08 -14.80
N PRO A 99 5.72 2.40 -13.82
CA PRO A 99 6.08 3.02 -12.55
C PRO A 99 7.19 4.07 -12.76
N LEU A 100 7.13 5.13 -11.96
CA LEU A 100 8.02 6.29 -12.10
C LEU A 100 8.99 6.46 -10.91
N THR A 101 8.77 5.73 -9.82
CA THR A 101 9.45 5.95 -8.53
C THR A 101 10.22 4.73 -8.02
N ASP A 102 10.38 3.68 -8.84
CA ASP A 102 11.07 2.44 -8.44
C ASP A 102 12.56 2.63 -8.13
N HIS A 103 13.15 3.74 -8.59
CA HIS A 103 14.55 4.14 -8.32
C HIS A 103 14.77 4.71 -6.91
N LEU A 104 13.70 5.07 -6.18
CA LEU A 104 13.84 5.53 -4.79
C LEU A 104 14.30 4.37 -3.91
N GLY A 105 15.42 4.58 -3.19
CA GLY A 105 16.07 3.57 -2.39
C GLY A 105 15.55 3.50 -0.95
N TRP A 106 16.21 2.65 -0.16
CA TRP A 106 15.85 2.42 1.24
C TRP A 106 15.81 3.70 2.09
N ASP A 107 16.76 4.59 1.90
CA ASP A 107 16.82 5.86 2.64
C ASP A 107 15.66 6.81 2.29
N ASP A 108 15.03 6.57 1.16
CA ASP A 108 13.92 7.35 0.61
C ASP A 108 12.54 6.69 0.82
N TYR A 109 12.43 5.63 1.65
CA TYR A 109 11.17 4.90 1.85
C TYR A 109 9.99 5.81 2.21
N HIS A 110 10.25 6.91 2.95
CA HIS A 110 9.25 7.90 3.34
C HIS A 110 8.75 8.75 2.17
N LEU A 111 9.42 8.72 1.01
CA LEU A 111 9.04 9.44 -0.21
C LEU A 111 8.12 8.63 -1.15
N LEU A 112 7.77 7.39 -0.81
CA LEU A 112 6.87 6.59 -1.64
C LEU A 112 5.40 7.03 -1.56
N GLY A 113 5.01 7.80 -0.55
CA GLY A 113 3.72 8.49 -0.48
C GLY A 113 3.71 9.71 -1.38
N VAL A 114 2.81 9.74 -2.37
CA VAL A 114 2.70 10.89 -3.30
C VAL A 114 1.56 11.79 -2.83
N GLU A 115 1.90 12.89 -2.14
CA GLU A 115 0.93 13.87 -1.65
C GLU A 115 0.19 14.58 -2.79
N ALA A 116 0.94 14.95 -3.84
CA ALA A 116 0.36 15.63 -5.01
C ALA A 116 1.25 15.45 -6.26
N MET A 117 0.64 15.64 -7.43
CA MET A 117 1.35 15.73 -8.69
C MET A 117 0.85 16.90 -9.53
N ALA A 118 1.73 17.46 -10.36
CA ALA A 118 1.38 18.49 -11.33
C ALA A 118 2.03 18.21 -12.68
N ILE A 119 1.28 18.50 -13.73
CA ILE A 119 1.75 18.50 -15.12
C ILE A 119 1.78 19.94 -15.63
N ASP A 120 2.75 20.28 -16.45
CA ASP A 120 2.77 21.57 -17.12
C ASP A 120 1.87 21.50 -18.36
N PRO A 121 0.75 22.23 -18.41
CA PRO A 121 -0.19 22.12 -19.52
C PRO A 121 0.39 22.56 -20.87
N ASN A 122 1.47 23.37 -20.86
CA ASN A 122 2.11 23.93 -22.06
C ASN A 122 3.40 23.18 -22.43
N GLN A 123 3.98 22.42 -21.49
CA GLN A 123 5.24 21.68 -21.67
C GLN A 123 5.02 20.21 -21.28
N PRO A 124 4.53 19.36 -22.19
CA PRO A 124 4.06 18.00 -21.86
C PRO A 124 5.13 17.05 -21.33
N ASP A 125 6.38 17.41 -21.45
CA ASP A 125 7.49 16.62 -20.91
C ASP A 125 7.81 16.96 -19.45
N ARG A 126 7.19 18.03 -18.90
CA ARG A 126 7.38 18.44 -17.50
C ARG A 126 6.36 17.79 -16.59
N LEU A 127 6.87 17.09 -15.58
CA LEU A 127 6.10 16.44 -14.52
C LEU A 127 6.73 16.74 -13.18
N TYR A 128 5.89 16.99 -12.18
CA TYR A 128 6.30 17.27 -10.80
C TYR A 128 5.56 16.36 -9.83
N LEU A 129 6.29 15.77 -8.87
CA LEU A 129 5.73 14.92 -7.81
C LEU A 129 6.15 15.48 -6.45
N ALA A 130 5.21 15.82 -5.59
CA ALA A 130 5.45 16.18 -4.20
C ALA A 130 5.33 14.91 -3.33
N LEU A 131 6.44 14.48 -2.74
CA LEU A 131 6.63 13.20 -2.10
C LEU A 131 6.85 13.34 -0.60
N GLY A 132 6.18 12.50 0.16
CA GLY A 132 6.30 12.34 1.60
C GLY A 132 5.08 11.61 2.13
N ALA A 133 5.28 10.58 2.96
CA ALA A 133 4.19 9.71 3.41
C ALA A 133 3.52 10.20 4.70
N TYR A 134 4.27 10.82 5.61
CA TYR A 134 3.81 11.17 6.95
C TYR A 134 4.32 12.51 7.44
N THR A 135 3.51 13.23 8.25
CA THR A 135 3.84 14.52 8.85
C THR A 135 4.28 14.44 10.31
N GLN A 136 4.24 13.26 10.95
CA GLN A 136 4.62 13.04 12.33
C GLN A 136 6.11 13.37 12.57
N SER A 137 6.47 13.67 13.82
CA SER A 137 7.82 14.14 14.20
C SER A 137 8.95 13.17 13.87
N TRP A 138 8.66 11.90 13.74
CA TRP A 138 9.61 10.86 13.37
C TRP A 138 9.84 10.74 11.85
N ALA A 139 8.95 11.31 11.01
CA ALA A 139 9.06 11.25 9.57
C ALA A 139 10.13 12.23 9.03
N GLY A 140 10.73 11.87 7.91
CA GLY A 140 11.62 12.75 7.17
C GLY A 140 10.87 13.88 6.44
N ASN A 141 11.58 14.93 6.09
CA ASN A 141 11.04 15.99 5.25
C ASN A 141 10.70 15.46 3.84
N GLY A 142 9.70 16.07 3.21
CA GLY A 142 9.30 15.76 1.85
C GLY A 142 10.31 16.24 0.80
N ALA A 143 10.03 15.85 -0.43
CA ALA A 143 10.81 16.30 -1.59
C ALA A 143 9.89 16.54 -2.79
N VAL A 144 10.33 17.36 -3.73
CA VAL A 144 9.74 17.45 -5.06
C VAL A 144 10.67 16.79 -6.07
N LEU A 145 10.17 15.78 -6.77
CA LEU A 145 10.81 15.24 -7.97
C LEU A 145 10.33 16.04 -9.18
N ARG A 146 11.26 16.41 -10.05
CA ARG A 146 11.05 17.17 -11.28
C ARG A 146 11.59 16.39 -12.46
N SER A 147 10.78 16.22 -13.48
CA SER A 147 11.16 15.60 -14.75
C SER A 147 10.92 16.57 -15.90
N THR A 148 11.77 16.47 -16.94
CA THR A 148 11.61 17.15 -18.23
C THR A 148 11.49 16.17 -19.40
N ASP A 149 11.24 14.90 -19.10
CA ASP A 149 11.13 13.78 -20.05
C ASP A 149 10.02 12.80 -19.67
N ARG A 150 8.90 13.33 -19.10
CA ARG A 150 7.72 12.54 -18.69
C ARG A 150 8.00 11.51 -17.61
N GLY A 151 8.96 11.76 -16.75
CA GLY A 151 9.31 10.87 -15.65
C GLY A 151 10.29 9.75 -16.02
N ALA A 152 11.00 9.85 -17.16
CA ALA A 152 12.07 8.92 -17.47
C ALA A 152 13.32 9.19 -16.63
N THR A 153 13.61 10.46 -16.36
CA THR A 153 14.67 10.89 -15.42
C THR A 153 14.18 11.97 -14.47
N TRP A 154 14.87 12.10 -13.34
CA TRP A 154 14.43 12.96 -12.25
C TRP A 154 15.55 13.79 -11.67
N SER A 155 15.21 15.06 -11.33
CA SER A 155 15.98 15.90 -10.42
C SER A 155 15.17 16.05 -9.12
N ARG A 156 15.85 16.06 -7.97
CA ARG A 156 15.22 16.15 -6.65
C ARG A 156 15.48 17.51 -6.00
N ALA A 157 14.44 18.12 -5.45
CA ALA A 157 14.51 19.26 -4.55
C ALA A 157 14.02 18.85 -3.17
N ALA A 158 14.83 19.03 -2.14
CA ALA A 158 14.41 18.80 -0.75
C ALA A 158 13.44 19.92 -0.31
N LEU A 159 12.41 19.56 0.43
CA LEU A 159 11.50 20.52 1.05
C LEU A 159 11.91 20.76 2.51
N PRO A 160 11.65 21.96 3.06
CA PRO A 160 11.86 22.23 4.48
C PRO A 160 10.77 21.66 5.39
N VAL A 161 9.76 21.01 4.82
CA VAL A 161 8.53 20.56 5.47
C VAL A 161 8.26 19.08 5.22
N ARG A 162 7.41 18.45 6.05
CA ARG A 162 6.93 17.09 5.86
C ARG A 162 5.65 17.09 5.02
N LEU A 163 5.43 16.00 4.28
CA LEU A 163 4.21 15.77 3.51
C LEU A 163 3.53 14.47 3.94
N GLY A 164 2.20 14.38 3.77
CA GLY A 164 1.35 13.33 4.33
C GLY A 164 0.62 12.50 3.28
N GLY A 165 1.33 12.04 2.23
CA GLY A 165 0.74 11.27 1.14
C GLY A 165 0.07 9.95 1.53
N ASN A 166 0.28 9.46 2.77
CA ASN A 166 -0.42 8.31 3.35
C ASN A 166 -1.22 8.65 4.61
N GLU A 167 -1.62 9.89 4.78
CA GLU A 167 -2.45 10.33 5.92
C GLU A 167 -3.90 10.60 5.51
N ASP A 168 -4.78 10.80 6.48
CA ASP A 168 -6.15 11.24 6.22
C ASP A 168 -6.14 12.53 5.39
N GLY A 169 -6.98 12.57 4.35
CA GLY A 169 -6.97 13.65 3.36
C GLY A 169 -5.99 13.46 2.19
N ARG A 170 -5.33 12.31 2.08
CA ARG A 170 -4.45 11.98 0.94
C ARG A 170 -5.16 11.91 -0.41
N GLY A 171 -6.47 11.72 -0.41
CA GLY A 171 -7.31 11.78 -1.60
C GLY A 171 -7.76 13.18 -1.99
N ALA A 172 -7.57 14.19 -1.12
CA ALA A 172 -7.79 15.59 -1.49
C ALA A 172 -6.72 16.06 -2.48
N GLY A 173 -7.02 17.04 -3.30
CA GLY A 173 -5.98 17.57 -4.19
C GLY A 173 -6.46 18.04 -5.58
N GLU A 174 -5.57 18.37 -6.49
CA GLU A 174 -4.10 18.28 -6.28
C GLU A 174 -3.59 19.48 -5.45
N ARG A 175 -2.62 19.26 -4.59
CA ARG A 175 -2.00 20.32 -3.76
C ARG A 175 -0.80 20.98 -4.44
N LEU A 176 -0.37 20.47 -5.59
CA LEU A 176 0.73 20.98 -6.40
C LEU A 176 0.17 21.51 -7.72
N LEU A 177 0.60 22.70 -8.15
CA LEU A 177 0.12 23.36 -9.35
C LEU A 177 1.25 24.12 -10.05
N VAL A 178 1.33 23.99 -11.37
CA VAL A 178 2.11 24.91 -12.22
C VAL A 178 1.28 26.16 -12.44
N ASP A 179 1.89 27.34 -12.26
CA ASP A 179 1.19 28.62 -12.46
C ASP A 179 0.70 28.74 -13.91
N PRO A 180 -0.58 28.97 -14.15
CA PRO A 180 -1.11 29.11 -15.51
C PRO A 180 -0.61 30.34 -16.26
N ARG A 181 0.04 31.29 -15.57
CA ARG A 181 0.59 32.52 -16.12
C ARG A 181 2.06 32.42 -16.49
N ASP A 182 2.80 31.57 -15.73
CA ASP A 182 4.23 31.37 -15.83
C ASP A 182 4.60 29.93 -15.49
N GLY A 183 4.97 29.15 -16.49
CA GLY A 183 5.33 27.74 -16.33
C GLY A 183 6.61 27.47 -15.53
N ASP A 184 7.36 28.48 -15.14
CA ASP A 184 8.52 28.37 -14.27
C ASP A 184 8.15 28.51 -12.78
N THR A 185 6.95 29.03 -12.49
CA THR A 185 6.39 29.21 -11.15
C THR A 185 5.50 28.02 -10.76
N LEU A 186 5.70 27.49 -9.55
CA LEU A 186 4.89 26.45 -8.96
C LEU A 186 4.39 26.83 -7.56
N TYR A 187 3.26 26.30 -7.20
CA TYR A 187 2.65 26.37 -5.85
C TYR A 187 2.50 24.98 -5.27
N LEU A 188 2.83 24.83 -4.00
CA LEU A 188 2.59 23.61 -3.21
C LEU A 188 1.87 23.97 -1.92
N GLY A 189 0.61 23.55 -1.82
CA GLY A 189 -0.17 23.62 -0.60
C GLY A 189 0.27 22.54 0.38
N THR A 190 0.57 22.93 1.62
CA THR A 190 0.98 22.00 2.66
C THR A 190 -0.12 21.80 3.69
N ARG A 191 0.03 20.76 4.51
CA ARG A 191 -0.89 20.44 5.60
C ARG A 191 -0.73 21.36 6.80
N HIS A 192 0.52 21.72 7.16
CA HIS A 192 0.83 22.44 8.39
C HIS A 192 1.58 23.76 8.17
N ASP A 193 2.23 23.91 7.01
CA ASP A 193 3.22 24.98 6.78
C ASP A 193 2.72 26.01 5.76
N GLY A 194 1.41 26.04 5.44
CA GLY A 194 0.82 27.00 4.52
C GLY A 194 1.18 26.72 3.05
N LEU A 195 1.53 27.78 2.32
CA LEU A 195 1.84 27.73 0.90
C LEU A 195 3.36 27.84 0.68
N LEU A 196 3.90 26.90 -0.08
CA LEU A 196 5.25 27.02 -0.65
C LEU A 196 5.17 27.41 -2.12
N THR A 197 6.15 28.21 -2.56
CA THR A 197 6.32 28.59 -3.96
C THR A 197 7.71 28.32 -4.45
N SER A 198 7.82 28.07 -5.75
CA SER A 198 9.04 27.99 -6.51
C SER A 198 8.94 28.90 -7.73
N ALA A 199 10.01 29.61 -8.07
CA ALA A 199 10.11 30.44 -9.28
C ALA A 199 11.15 29.89 -10.28
N ASP A 200 11.62 28.69 -10.07
CA ASP A 200 12.71 28.04 -10.82
C ASP A 200 12.38 26.59 -11.21
N ARG A 201 11.13 26.34 -11.56
CA ARG A 201 10.61 25.00 -11.97
C ARG A 201 10.76 23.97 -10.86
N GLY A 202 10.52 24.37 -9.60
CA GLY A 202 10.58 23.47 -8.46
C GLY A 202 12.00 23.12 -8.00
N ALA A 203 13.05 23.84 -8.44
CA ALA A 203 14.41 23.57 -7.99
C ALA A 203 14.63 24.02 -6.56
N THR A 204 14.07 25.17 -6.21
CA THR A 204 14.09 25.71 -4.84
C THR A 204 12.67 26.10 -4.41
N TRP A 205 12.44 26.04 -3.10
CA TRP A 205 11.13 26.29 -2.50
C TRP A 205 11.23 27.21 -1.31
N ALA A 206 10.32 28.17 -1.22
CA ALA A 206 10.22 29.11 -0.12
C ALA A 206 8.76 29.24 0.33
N THR A 207 8.57 29.54 1.62
CA THR A 207 7.24 29.86 2.16
C THR A 207 6.76 31.16 1.55
N ALA A 208 5.52 31.15 1.03
CA ALA A 208 4.85 32.32 0.48
C ALA A 208 3.81 32.86 1.47
N PRO A 209 3.51 34.18 1.44
CA PRO A 209 2.42 34.73 2.20
C PRO A 209 1.09 34.06 1.82
N PHE A 210 0.35 33.59 2.82
CA PHE A 210 -0.99 33.03 2.66
C PHE A 210 -1.85 33.45 3.86
N PRO A 211 -3.13 33.85 3.68
CA PRO A 211 -3.96 34.45 4.75
C PRO A 211 -4.25 33.51 5.92
N ALA A 212 -4.14 32.20 5.71
CA ALA A 212 -4.34 31.18 6.73
C ALA A 212 -3.06 30.36 6.91
N THR A 213 -2.46 30.39 8.10
CA THR A 213 -1.12 29.84 8.34
C THR A 213 -1.07 28.71 9.36
N ALA A 214 -2.11 28.53 10.17
CA ALA A 214 -2.17 27.48 11.17
C ALA A 214 -3.34 26.54 10.92
N SER A 215 -3.06 25.28 10.67
CA SER A 215 -4.07 24.23 10.48
C SER A 215 -4.25 23.44 11.78
N ALA A 216 -5.39 23.64 12.46
CA ALA A 216 -5.75 22.90 13.65
C ALA A 216 -6.16 21.45 13.33
N SER A 217 -6.74 21.20 12.14
CA SER A 217 -7.11 19.85 11.68
C SER A 217 -5.96 19.11 11.02
N GLY A 218 -4.85 19.77 10.73
CA GLY A 218 -3.75 19.19 9.97
C GLY A 218 -4.06 18.99 8.49
N GLN A 219 -5.04 19.72 7.93
CA GLN A 219 -5.40 19.62 6.51
C GLN A 219 -4.85 20.74 5.66
N GLY A 220 -4.68 21.94 6.24
CA GLY A 220 -4.10 23.09 5.55
C GLY A 220 -4.72 23.38 4.19
N ILE A 221 -3.87 23.55 3.18
CA ILE A 221 -4.33 23.72 1.79
C ILE A 221 -4.64 22.35 1.19
N THR A 222 -5.90 22.07 0.91
CA THR A 222 -6.38 20.77 0.45
C THR A 222 -6.28 20.60 -1.07
N PHE A 223 -6.40 21.69 -1.84
CA PHE A 223 -6.18 21.68 -3.28
C PHE A 223 -5.74 23.05 -3.80
N LEU A 224 -5.15 23.05 -4.97
CA LEU A 224 -4.87 24.19 -5.82
C LEU A 224 -5.44 23.93 -7.21
N VAL A 225 -6.16 24.89 -7.79
CA VAL A 225 -6.75 24.74 -9.13
C VAL A 225 -6.70 26.06 -9.92
N ALA A 226 -6.32 25.96 -11.19
CA ALA A 226 -6.32 27.10 -12.09
C ALA A 226 -7.71 27.29 -12.73
N ALA A 227 -8.21 28.52 -12.71
CA ALA A 227 -9.40 28.96 -13.41
C ALA A 227 -9.03 30.09 -14.38
N GLY A 228 -8.55 29.74 -15.56
CA GLY A 228 -7.87 30.64 -16.46
C GLY A 228 -6.56 31.16 -15.85
N ARG A 229 -6.42 32.44 -15.62
CA ARG A 229 -5.24 33.08 -14.99
C ARG A 229 -5.35 33.21 -13.46
N VAL A 230 -6.50 32.91 -12.88
CA VAL A 230 -6.75 32.95 -11.42
C VAL A 230 -6.47 31.57 -10.83
N VAL A 231 -5.76 31.53 -9.72
CA VAL A 231 -5.54 30.30 -8.95
C VAL A 231 -6.43 30.33 -7.71
N TYR A 232 -7.15 29.24 -7.47
CA TYR A 232 -7.94 29.01 -6.27
C TYR A 232 -7.29 27.98 -5.38
N ALA A 233 -7.38 28.18 -4.07
CA ALA A 233 -6.91 27.26 -3.02
C ALA A 233 -8.05 26.91 -2.05
N GLY A 234 -8.22 25.63 -1.76
CA GLY A 234 -9.11 25.16 -0.69
C GLY A 234 -8.38 25.13 0.65
N TRP A 235 -8.99 25.65 1.71
CA TRP A 235 -8.48 25.62 3.06
C TRP A 235 -9.31 24.67 3.94
N GLY A 236 -8.68 23.65 4.51
CA GLY A 236 -9.34 22.55 5.23
C GLY A 236 -9.81 22.85 6.64
N ASP A 237 -9.51 24.04 7.19
CA ASP A 237 -9.88 24.45 8.54
C ASP A 237 -10.90 25.60 8.54
N GLY A 238 -11.40 25.95 9.72
CA GLY A 238 -12.26 27.12 9.91
C GLY A 238 -13.55 27.08 9.10
N GLY A 239 -13.98 25.86 8.74
CA GLY A 239 -15.20 25.62 7.98
C GLY A 239 -15.02 25.66 6.46
N GLY A 240 -13.81 25.40 5.91
CA GLY A 240 -13.60 25.15 4.49
C GLY A 240 -13.63 26.39 3.60
N ALA A 241 -12.83 27.39 3.90
CA ALA A 241 -12.71 28.60 3.10
C ALA A 241 -12.03 28.33 1.76
N LEU A 242 -12.38 29.14 0.74
CA LEU A 242 -11.61 29.26 -0.48
C LEU A 242 -10.85 30.57 -0.49
N TYR A 243 -9.65 30.52 -1.05
CA TYR A 243 -8.83 31.69 -1.36
C TYR A 243 -8.53 31.74 -2.84
N ARG A 244 -8.23 32.92 -3.37
CA ARG A 244 -7.83 33.08 -4.78
C ARG A 244 -6.72 34.11 -4.92
N THR A 245 -5.97 33.99 -5.99
CA THR A 245 -4.98 35.00 -6.42
C THR A 245 -5.07 35.21 -7.93
N SER A 246 -4.95 36.46 -8.37
CA SER A 246 -4.83 36.84 -9.78
C SER A 246 -3.40 37.20 -10.20
N ASP A 247 -2.53 37.51 -9.25
CA ASP A 247 -1.13 37.91 -9.47
C ASP A 247 -0.11 36.86 -8.98
N GLY A 248 -0.57 35.84 -8.22
CA GLY A 248 0.28 34.80 -7.62
C GLY A 248 0.95 35.20 -6.31
N VAL A 249 0.74 36.43 -5.84
CA VAL A 249 1.39 36.99 -4.65
C VAL A 249 0.35 37.29 -3.57
N ALA A 250 -0.66 38.07 -3.90
CA ALA A 250 -1.73 38.44 -2.98
C ALA A 250 -2.88 37.40 -3.04
N TRP A 251 -3.21 36.82 -1.91
CA TRP A 251 -4.32 35.89 -1.77
C TRP A 251 -5.47 36.55 -1.00
N GLU A 252 -6.68 36.45 -1.51
CA GLU A 252 -7.88 36.98 -0.90
C GLU A 252 -8.93 35.87 -0.69
N ALA A 253 -9.71 35.98 0.38
CA ALA A 253 -10.79 35.04 0.64
C ALA A 253 -11.91 35.23 -0.41
N VAL A 254 -12.45 34.13 -0.92
CA VAL A 254 -13.60 34.12 -1.80
C VAL A 254 -14.87 34.30 -0.96
N PRO A 255 -15.63 35.40 -1.13
CA PRO A 255 -16.81 35.68 -0.32
C PRO A 255 -18.00 34.79 -0.68
N GLY A 256 -19.03 34.81 0.16
CA GLY A 256 -20.32 34.16 -0.15
C GLY A 256 -20.33 32.67 -0.05
N ARG A 257 -19.40 32.08 0.73
CA ARG A 257 -19.38 30.66 1.00
C ARG A 257 -20.79 30.14 1.34
N PRO A 258 -21.21 28.97 0.76
CA PRO A 258 -22.56 28.45 0.97
C PRO A 258 -22.87 28.19 2.45
N ALA A 259 -24.05 28.64 2.89
CA ALA A 259 -24.60 28.29 4.19
C ALA A 259 -24.85 26.78 4.23
N GLY A 260 -24.43 26.11 5.30
CA GLY A 260 -24.52 24.64 5.42
C GLY A 260 -23.20 23.89 5.25
N ALA A 261 -22.18 24.52 4.66
CA ALA A 261 -20.82 23.98 4.64
C ALA A 261 -20.01 24.36 5.90
N SER A 262 -20.66 24.60 7.04
CA SER A 262 -20.06 25.23 8.23
C SER A 262 -18.99 24.40 8.93
N ALA A 263 -18.93 23.10 8.70
CA ALA A 263 -17.90 22.21 9.22
C ALA A 263 -17.21 21.41 8.12
N ALA A 264 -17.36 21.81 6.86
CA ALA A 264 -16.92 21.00 5.73
C ALA A 264 -15.47 21.28 5.31
N VAL A 265 -14.76 20.24 4.98
CA VAL A 265 -13.44 20.29 4.36
C VAL A 265 -13.63 20.32 2.85
N PRO A 266 -13.10 21.31 2.10
CA PRO A 266 -13.09 21.27 0.65
C PRO A 266 -12.10 20.18 0.19
N ILE A 267 -12.59 19.21 -0.57
CA ILE A 267 -11.79 18.02 -0.94
C ILE A 267 -11.10 18.23 -2.29
N ARG A 268 -11.88 18.56 -3.33
CA ARG A 268 -11.37 18.76 -4.68
C ARG A 268 -12.15 19.87 -5.39
N ALA A 269 -11.52 20.43 -6.42
CA ALA A 269 -12.18 21.37 -7.30
C ALA A 269 -11.83 21.11 -8.77
N ALA A 270 -12.77 21.45 -9.68
CA ALA A 270 -12.56 21.42 -11.12
C ALA A 270 -13.22 22.65 -11.77
N PHE A 271 -12.51 23.25 -12.73
CA PHE A 271 -12.96 24.46 -13.41
C PHE A 271 -13.42 24.14 -14.83
N ASP A 272 -14.70 24.42 -15.11
CA ASP A 272 -15.25 24.40 -16.47
C ASP A 272 -15.03 25.77 -17.12
N ALA A 273 -14.07 25.83 -18.03
CA ALA A 273 -13.72 27.05 -18.76
C ALA A 273 -14.85 27.51 -19.69
N ASN A 274 -15.65 26.58 -20.20
CA ASN A 274 -16.74 26.89 -21.14
C ASN A 274 -17.90 27.66 -20.47
N THR A 275 -18.17 27.35 -19.20
CA THR A 275 -19.22 27.98 -18.40
C THR A 275 -18.70 28.95 -17.34
N ARG A 276 -17.37 29.05 -17.18
CA ARG A 276 -16.69 29.80 -16.12
C ARG A 276 -17.14 29.37 -14.71
N SER A 277 -17.41 28.10 -14.53
CA SER A 277 -17.90 27.52 -13.28
C SER A 277 -16.81 26.72 -12.57
N LEU A 278 -16.54 27.03 -11.31
CA LEU A 278 -15.71 26.25 -10.44
C LEU A 278 -16.60 25.33 -9.57
N TYR A 279 -16.46 24.03 -9.72
CA TYR A 279 -17.15 23.05 -8.89
C TYR A 279 -16.23 22.62 -7.75
N VAL A 280 -16.76 22.54 -6.53
CA VAL A 280 -16.03 22.17 -5.33
C VAL A 280 -16.82 21.11 -4.57
N THR A 281 -16.17 19.99 -4.25
CA THR A 281 -16.71 18.95 -3.38
C THR A 281 -16.29 19.21 -1.94
N TYR A 282 -17.19 18.95 -1.01
CA TYR A 282 -16.99 19.11 0.44
C TYR A 282 -17.37 17.86 1.19
N SER A 283 -16.67 17.62 2.31
CA SER A 283 -17.02 16.61 3.30
C SER A 283 -16.81 17.13 4.71
N ASN A 284 -17.42 16.49 5.70
CA ASN A 284 -17.25 16.86 7.11
C ASN A 284 -15.88 16.45 7.69
N THR A 285 -15.18 15.51 7.04
CA THR A 285 -13.81 15.09 7.37
C THR A 285 -12.99 14.94 6.08
N PRO A 286 -11.65 14.92 6.16
CA PRO A 286 -10.82 14.83 4.95
C PRO A 286 -10.91 13.47 4.23
N GLY A 287 -11.35 12.41 4.91
CA GLY A 287 -11.45 11.07 4.35
C GLY A 287 -10.09 10.36 4.15
N PRO A 288 -10.10 9.13 3.61
CA PRO A 288 -11.26 8.46 2.97
C PRO A 288 -12.27 7.88 3.96
N ASN A 289 -11.90 7.72 5.25
CA ASN A 289 -12.76 7.18 6.29
C ASN A 289 -13.57 8.25 7.02
N ASN A 290 -14.63 7.81 7.73
CA ASN A 290 -15.42 8.62 8.66
C ASN A 290 -16.14 9.82 8.05
N GLN A 291 -16.30 9.86 6.74
CA GLN A 291 -17.13 10.86 6.09
C GLN A 291 -18.60 10.48 6.24
N THR A 292 -19.39 11.37 6.81
CA THR A 292 -20.81 11.16 7.10
C THR A 292 -21.70 12.26 6.58
N ASP A 293 -21.11 13.36 6.10
CA ASP A 293 -21.81 14.50 5.48
C ASP A 293 -20.95 15.12 4.38
N GLY A 294 -21.59 15.74 3.40
CA GLY A 294 -20.90 16.40 2.31
C GLY A 294 -21.84 17.07 1.32
N SER A 295 -21.27 17.89 0.47
CA SER A 295 -22.01 18.68 -0.52
C SER A 295 -21.16 18.98 -1.76
N VAL A 296 -21.82 19.43 -2.83
CA VAL A 296 -21.18 19.92 -4.05
C VAL A 296 -21.69 21.33 -4.33
N HIS A 297 -20.76 22.26 -4.48
CA HIS A 297 -21.09 23.64 -4.76
C HIS A 297 -20.46 24.13 -6.06
N ARG A 298 -21.16 24.99 -6.77
CA ARG A 298 -20.70 25.66 -7.99
C ARG A 298 -20.55 27.14 -7.73
N LEU A 299 -19.36 27.68 -8.00
CA LEU A 299 -19.07 29.11 -8.05
C LEU A 299 -19.05 29.57 -9.50
N ASP A 300 -19.90 30.52 -9.85
CA ASP A 300 -19.74 31.32 -11.09
C ASP A 300 -18.58 32.31 -10.85
N THR A 301 -17.45 32.06 -11.51
CA THR A 301 -16.21 32.84 -11.27
C THR A 301 -16.29 34.25 -11.84
N ALA A 302 -17.25 34.55 -12.72
CA ALA A 302 -17.47 35.89 -13.29
C ALA A 302 -18.32 36.78 -12.37
N THR A 303 -19.31 36.19 -11.72
CA THR A 303 -20.26 36.92 -10.87
C THR A 303 -20.01 36.79 -9.39
N GLY A 304 -19.23 35.77 -8.98
CA GLY A 304 -18.99 35.41 -7.58
C GLY A 304 -20.19 34.71 -6.91
N VAL A 305 -21.20 34.31 -7.67
CA VAL A 305 -22.41 33.67 -7.13
C VAL A 305 -22.20 32.20 -6.90
N TRP A 306 -22.51 31.74 -5.70
CA TRP A 306 -22.52 30.33 -5.34
C TRP A 306 -23.89 29.68 -5.53
N SER A 307 -23.88 28.39 -5.89
CA SER A 307 -25.07 27.55 -5.99
C SER A 307 -24.81 26.19 -5.35
N ASP A 308 -25.73 25.70 -4.54
CA ASP A 308 -25.73 24.29 -4.11
C ASP A 308 -26.21 23.42 -5.28
N VAL A 309 -25.35 22.52 -5.72
CA VAL A 309 -25.63 21.59 -6.84
C VAL A 309 -25.45 20.14 -6.40
N THR A 310 -25.61 19.87 -5.12
CA THR A 310 -25.44 18.54 -4.51
C THR A 310 -26.42 17.54 -5.10
N PRO A 311 -25.94 16.42 -5.72
CA PRO A 311 -26.82 15.41 -6.34
C PRO A 311 -27.79 14.76 -5.37
N VAL A 312 -27.27 14.29 -4.23
CA VAL A 312 -28.02 13.67 -3.13
C VAL A 312 -27.44 14.15 -1.81
N LYS A 313 -28.27 14.66 -0.92
CA LYS A 313 -27.81 15.07 0.40
C LYS A 313 -27.69 13.85 1.32
N PRO A 314 -26.52 13.67 2.00
CA PRO A 314 -26.38 12.64 3.03
C PRO A 314 -27.43 12.83 4.12
N SER A 315 -27.99 11.73 4.63
CA SER A 315 -28.97 11.80 5.72
C SER A 315 -29.11 10.48 6.47
N GLY A 316 -29.28 10.55 7.78
CA GLY A 316 -29.62 9.40 8.63
C GLY A 316 -28.70 8.19 8.42
N SER A 317 -29.23 7.09 7.90
CA SER A 317 -28.50 5.85 7.65
C SER A 317 -27.71 5.84 6.33
N ASP A 318 -27.95 6.80 5.43
CA ASP A 318 -27.19 7.01 4.20
C ASP A 318 -26.20 8.18 4.39
N ALA A 319 -25.19 7.93 5.21
CA ALA A 319 -24.17 8.89 5.58
C ALA A 319 -22.93 8.70 4.69
N PHE A 320 -22.46 9.78 4.07
CA PHE A 320 -21.30 9.79 3.17
C PHE A 320 -20.80 11.21 2.93
N GLY A 321 -19.60 11.34 2.36
CA GLY A 321 -19.06 12.61 1.85
C GLY A 321 -19.02 12.67 0.34
N TYR A 322 -18.52 13.79 -0.20
CA TYR A 322 -18.18 13.94 -1.60
C TYR A 322 -16.66 14.03 -1.78
N GLY A 323 -16.12 13.25 -2.75
CA GLY A 323 -14.69 13.13 -3.03
C GLY A 323 -14.28 13.79 -4.35
N GLY A 324 -14.17 12.98 -5.41
CA GLY A 324 -13.71 13.42 -6.72
C GLY A 324 -14.67 14.35 -7.44
N VAL A 325 -14.12 15.23 -8.27
CA VAL A 325 -14.86 16.06 -9.23
C VAL A 325 -14.06 16.22 -10.51
N ALA A 326 -14.71 16.12 -11.67
CA ALA A 326 -14.14 16.38 -12.98
C ALA A 326 -15.15 17.09 -13.89
N VAL A 327 -14.66 17.93 -14.78
CA VAL A 327 -15.45 18.62 -15.81
C VAL A 327 -15.02 18.16 -17.20
N ASP A 328 -15.96 18.15 -18.13
CA ASP A 328 -15.67 17.80 -19.51
C ASP A 328 -15.15 19.06 -20.27
N ALA A 329 -13.91 19.00 -20.69
CA ALA A 329 -13.31 20.13 -21.42
C ALA A 329 -13.96 20.41 -22.80
N ARG A 330 -14.70 19.43 -23.34
CA ARG A 330 -15.33 19.49 -24.69
C ARG A 330 -16.81 19.85 -24.64
N VAL A 331 -17.50 19.51 -23.54
CA VAL A 331 -18.95 19.65 -23.43
C VAL A 331 -19.30 20.53 -22.23
N ALA A 332 -19.65 21.80 -22.54
CA ALA A 332 -19.98 22.79 -21.53
C ALA A 332 -21.04 22.32 -20.53
N GLY A 333 -20.82 22.53 -19.25
CA GLY A 333 -21.74 22.17 -18.18
C GLY A 333 -21.78 20.66 -17.87
N THR A 334 -20.94 19.86 -18.50
CA THR A 334 -20.80 18.45 -18.10
C THR A 334 -19.83 18.33 -16.94
N VAL A 335 -20.33 17.78 -15.82
CA VAL A 335 -19.56 17.56 -14.60
C VAL A 335 -19.87 16.20 -14.01
N VAL A 336 -18.84 15.56 -13.45
CA VAL A 336 -18.96 14.28 -12.73
C VAL A 336 -18.43 14.47 -11.32
N VAL A 337 -19.18 13.99 -10.32
CA VAL A 337 -18.76 13.99 -8.91
C VAL A 337 -18.92 12.59 -8.32
N SER A 338 -18.10 12.26 -7.32
CA SER A 338 -18.20 11.00 -6.60
C SER A 338 -18.67 11.19 -5.17
N THR A 339 -19.43 10.21 -4.66
CA THR A 339 -19.56 10.02 -3.21
C THR A 339 -18.29 9.39 -2.66
N ASN A 340 -18.09 9.51 -1.35
CA ASN A 340 -16.99 8.88 -0.65
C ASN A 340 -17.43 8.37 0.72
N ASN A 341 -16.95 7.17 1.09
CA ASN A 341 -17.30 6.48 2.33
C ASN A 341 -18.78 6.10 2.44
N ARG A 342 -19.46 5.87 1.32
CA ARG A 342 -20.86 5.41 1.28
C ARG A 342 -20.89 3.88 1.21
N TRP A 343 -21.50 3.24 2.21
CA TRP A 343 -21.45 1.80 2.37
C TRP A 343 -22.77 1.07 2.10
N GLY A 344 -23.85 1.79 2.11
CA GLY A 344 -25.17 1.27 1.79
C GLY A 344 -26.09 2.30 1.16
N PRO A 345 -26.21 2.37 -0.16
CA PRO A 345 -25.48 1.63 -1.18
C PRO A 345 -23.98 1.96 -1.21
N VAL A 346 -23.20 1.36 -2.11
CA VAL A 346 -21.76 1.67 -2.26
C VAL A 346 -21.55 3.05 -2.87
N ASP A 347 -20.32 3.55 -2.82
CA ASP A 347 -19.94 4.79 -3.50
C ASP A 347 -20.33 4.77 -4.98
N THR A 348 -20.70 5.92 -5.50
CA THR A 348 -21.16 6.10 -6.88
C THR A 348 -20.63 7.38 -7.51
N LEU A 349 -20.73 7.44 -8.83
CA LEU A 349 -20.52 8.65 -9.60
C LEU A 349 -21.88 9.23 -10.02
N TYR A 350 -22.03 10.55 -9.85
CA TYR A 350 -23.13 11.32 -10.41
C TYR A 350 -22.62 12.17 -11.56
N ARG A 351 -23.32 12.13 -12.71
CA ARG A 351 -23.02 12.93 -13.90
C ARG A 351 -24.15 13.92 -14.17
N SER A 352 -23.81 15.16 -14.34
CA SER A 352 -24.68 16.23 -14.86
C SER A 352 -24.24 16.62 -16.27
N ALA A 353 -25.18 17.01 -17.10
CA ALA A 353 -24.96 17.60 -18.43
C ALA A 353 -25.48 19.06 -18.55
N ASP A 354 -25.93 19.62 -17.44
CA ASP A 354 -26.61 20.93 -17.40
C ASP A 354 -26.07 21.85 -16.29
N GLY A 355 -24.83 21.66 -15.89
CA GLY A 355 -24.15 22.47 -14.89
C GLY A 355 -24.56 22.17 -13.46
N GLY A 356 -25.02 20.97 -13.19
CA GLY A 356 -25.40 20.51 -11.84
C GLY A 356 -26.86 20.77 -11.49
N ARG A 357 -27.72 21.11 -12.46
CA ARG A 357 -29.16 21.30 -12.22
C ARG A 357 -29.89 19.96 -12.11
N SER A 358 -29.45 18.97 -12.85
CA SER A 358 -29.92 17.58 -12.77
C SER A 358 -28.76 16.60 -12.81
N TRP A 359 -28.98 15.40 -12.23
CA TRP A 359 -27.93 14.39 -12.09
C TRP A 359 -28.46 12.99 -12.42
N VAL A 360 -27.60 12.17 -13.01
CA VAL A 360 -27.83 10.74 -13.19
C VAL A 360 -26.75 9.95 -12.47
N SER A 361 -27.15 8.86 -11.83
CA SER A 361 -26.20 7.91 -11.18
C SER A 361 -25.62 6.99 -12.25
N LEU A 362 -24.32 7.03 -12.44
CA LEU A 362 -23.64 6.14 -13.41
C LEU A 362 -23.61 4.70 -12.92
N LYS A 363 -23.65 4.45 -11.61
CA LYS A 363 -23.69 3.12 -11.02
C LYS A 363 -24.93 2.35 -11.44
N ASP A 364 -26.07 3.01 -11.62
CA ASP A 364 -27.35 2.34 -11.85
C ASP A 364 -27.43 1.66 -13.22
N THR A 365 -26.61 2.09 -14.18
CA THR A 365 -26.48 1.50 -15.52
C THR A 365 -25.15 0.77 -15.72
N ALA A 366 -24.28 0.74 -14.71
CA ALA A 366 -22.94 0.18 -14.82
C ALA A 366 -22.92 -1.32 -14.91
N THR A 367 -22.09 -1.84 -15.81
CA THR A 367 -21.67 -3.24 -15.86
C THR A 367 -20.17 -3.30 -15.59
N LEU A 368 -19.75 -4.04 -14.56
CA LEU A 368 -18.34 -4.19 -14.19
C LEU A 368 -17.75 -5.43 -14.85
N ASP A 369 -16.73 -5.26 -15.67
CA ASP A 369 -15.93 -6.33 -16.27
C ASP A 369 -14.61 -6.49 -15.51
N ILE A 370 -14.58 -7.41 -14.56
CA ILE A 370 -13.42 -7.68 -13.70
C ILE A 370 -12.67 -8.95 -14.09
N ARG A 371 -12.85 -9.47 -15.31
CA ARG A 371 -12.23 -10.73 -15.75
C ARG A 371 -10.70 -10.70 -15.69
N GLU A 372 -10.08 -9.53 -15.89
CA GLU A 372 -8.63 -9.36 -15.78
C GLU A 372 -8.14 -9.16 -14.33
N THR A 373 -9.04 -8.95 -13.37
CA THR A 373 -8.74 -8.71 -11.94
C THR A 373 -9.75 -9.42 -11.05
N PRO A 374 -9.80 -10.77 -11.08
CA PRO A 374 -10.85 -11.54 -10.41
C PRO A 374 -10.92 -11.34 -8.89
N TYR A 375 -9.86 -10.84 -8.25
CA TYR A 375 -9.86 -10.55 -6.82
C TYR A 375 -10.89 -9.48 -6.42
N LEU A 376 -11.37 -8.65 -7.36
CA LEU A 376 -12.42 -7.64 -7.11
C LEU A 376 -13.81 -8.24 -6.89
N ALA A 377 -13.98 -9.55 -7.10
CA ALA A 377 -15.18 -10.27 -6.74
C ALA A 377 -15.25 -10.54 -5.23
N TRP A 378 -15.38 -9.51 -4.42
CA TRP A 378 -15.60 -9.65 -2.97
C TRP A 378 -17.07 -10.02 -2.68
N GLY A 379 -17.41 -11.29 -2.79
CA GLY A 379 -18.78 -11.80 -2.68
C GLY A 379 -19.43 -12.05 -4.03
N ALA A 380 -20.76 -12.14 -4.06
CA ALA A 380 -21.53 -12.57 -5.24
C ALA A 380 -21.54 -11.54 -6.38
N THR A 381 -21.31 -10.26 -6.08
CA THR A 381 -21.37 -9.17 -7.06
C THR A 381 -20.22 -8.19 -6.83
N PRO A 382 -19.46 -7.84 -7.88
CA PRO A 382 -18.43 -6.81 -7.78
C PRO A 382 -19.02 -5.48 -7.31
N LYS A 383 -18.29 -4.76 -6.48
CA LYS A 383 -18.69 -3.43 -5.99
C LYS A 383 -18.26 -2.36 -6.99
N PHE A 384 -19.13 -1.42 -7.29
CA PHE A 384 -18.79 -0.26 -8.12
C PHE A 384 -17.63 0.55 -7.52
N GLY A 385 -17.60 0.72 -6.21
CA GLY A 385 -16.46 1.31 -5.53
C GLY A 385 -16.69 1.61 -4.06
N TRP A 386 -15.61 1.98 -3.42
CA TRP A 386 -15.53 2.62 -2.10
C TRP A 386 -14.31 3.53 -2.09
N TRP A 387 -14.36 4.62 -1.32
CA TRP A 387 -13.31 5.64 -1.25
C TRP A 387 -13.01 6.28 -2.61
N ILE A 388 -14.05 6.63 -3.35
CA ILE A 388 -13.86 7.29 -4.66
C ILE A 388 -13.49 8.75 -4.43
N GLN A 389 -12.21 9.05 -4.27
CA GLN A 389 -11.71 10.41 -4.08
C GLN A 389 -11.06 11.02 -5.34
N THR A 390 -10.87 10.26 -6.41
CA THR A 390 -10.38 10.78 -7.67
C THR A 390 -11.27 10.37 -8.83
N VAL A 391 -11.57 11.35 -9.69
CA VAL A 391 -12.34 11.18 -10.94
C VAL A 391 -11.66 12.03 -12.00
N ALA A 392 -11.52 11.51 -13.22
CA ALA A 392 -10.98 12.25 -14.35
C ALA A 392 -11.75 11.94 -15.64
N ILE A 393 -11.92 12.96 -16.49
CA ILE A 393 -12.47 12.82 -17.85
C ILE A 393 -11.34 13.14 -18.82
N ASP A 394 -11.12 12.25 -19.80
CA ASP A 394 -10.14 12.46 -20.86
C ASP A 394 -10.52 13.72 -21.68
N PRO A 395 -9.66 14.74 -21.77
CA PRO A 395 -9.97 15.97 -22.51
C PRO A 395 -10.16 15.73 -24.02
N TYR A 396 -9.83 14.55 -24.52
CA TYR A 396 -10.00 14.16 -25.92
C TYR A 396 -11.18 13.23 -26.19
N ASP A 397 -11.78 12.65 -25.12
CA ASP A 397 -12.92 11.73 -25.23
C ASP A 397 -13.86 11.88 -24.02
N SER A 398 -14.99 12.56 -24.22
CA SER A 398 -16.00 12.81 -23.18
C SER A 398 -16.62 11.54 -22.57
N LYS A 399 -16.41 10.38 -23.20
CA LYS A 399 -16.87 9.08 -22.69
C LYS A 399 -15.76 8.28 -22.01
N HIS A 400 -14.50 8.69 -22.17
CA HIS A 400 -13.40 8.10 -21.43
C HIS A 400 -13.32 8.73 -20.04
N LEU A 401 -13.97 8.08 -19.09
CA LEU A 401 -14.05 8.50 -17.70
C LEU A 401 -13.36 7.46 -16.83
N VAL A 402 -12.59 7.95 -15.85
CA VAL A 402 -11.77 7.13 -14.96
C VAL A 402 -12.04 7.52 -13.51
N TYR A 403 -12.09 6.56 -12.61
CA TYR A 403 -12.13 6.82 -11.17
C TYR A 403 -11.29 5.81 -10.38
N GLY A 404 -10.62 6.31 -9.34
CA GLY A 404 -9.86 5.50 -8.39
C GLY A 404 -10.68 5.11 -7.17
N THR A 405 -10.43 3.91 -6.67
CA THR A 405 -11.05 3.35 -5.46
C THR A 405 -10.00 2.93 -4.45
N GLY A 406 -10.41 2.42 -3.30
CA GLY A 406 -9.52 1.79 -2.32
C GLY A 406 -8.84 0.49 -2.77
N ALA A 407 -9.06 0.03 -4.01
CA ALA A 407 -8.42 -1.20 -4.51
C ALA A 407 -8.12 -1.22 -6.00
N THR A 408 -8.57 -0.25 -6.78
CA THR A 408 -8.39 -0.29 -8.24
C THR A 408 -8.67 1.05 -8.90
N LEU A 409 -8.32 1.14 -10.17
CA LEU A 409 -8.67 2.23 -11.08
C LEU A 409 -9.61 1.67 -12.14
N PHE A 410 -10.85 2.14 -12.17
CA PHE A 410 -11.81 1.77 -13.21
C PHE A 410 -11.84 2.81 -14.33
N ALA A 411 -12.02 2.34 -15.56
CA ALA A 411 -12.24 3.19 -16.73
C ALA A 411 -13.45 2.71 -17.55
N THR A 412 -14.09 3.64 -18.25
CA THR A 412 -15.13 3.38 -19.26
C THR A 412 -14.87 4.20 -20.51
N ARG A 413 -15.44 3.78 -21.65
CA ARG A 413 -15.48 4.55 -22.90
C ARG A 413 -16.90 4.65 -23.50
N ASP A 414 -17.90 4.16 -22.75
CA ASP A 414 -19.31 4.22 -23.15
C ASP A 414 -20.24 4.67 -22.01
N LEU A 415 -19.70 4.87 -20.80
CA LEU A 415 -20.36 5.20 -19.54
C LEU A 415 -21.23 4.07 -18.97
N VAL A 416 -21.18 2.89 -19.56
CA VAL A 416 -21.97 1.70 -19.18
C VAL A 416 -21.03 0.56 -18.74
N ARG A 417 -20.05 0.21 -19.56
CA ARG A 417 -19.08 -0.84 -19.25
C ARG A 417 -17.87 -0.24 -18.57
N TRP A 418 -17.54 -0.78 -17.42
CA TRP A 418 -16.40 -0.35 -16.62
C TRP A 418 -15.46 -1.53 -16.42
N ALA A 419 -14.19 -1.32 -16.71
CA ALA A 419 -13.15 -2.32 -16.49
C ALA A 419 -11.98 -1.70 -15.72
N PRO A 420 -11.23 -2.50 -14.93
CA PRO A 420 -10.01 -2.06 -14.31
C PRO A 420 -8.99 -1.58 -15.36
N TRP A 421 -8.45 -0.38 -15.16
CA TRP A 421 -7.43 0.23 -16.00
C TRP A 421 -6.08 0.22 -15.28
N VAL A 422 -5.62 -0.99 -14.93
CA VAL A 422 -4.51 -1.19 -13.96
C VAL A 422 -3.36 -2.03 -14.49
N ARG A 423 -3.37 -2.41 -15.77
CA ARG A 423 -2.28 -3.22 -16.32
C ARG A 423 -0.94 -2.53 -16.12
N GLY A 424 -0.01 -3.16 -15.37
CA GLY A 424 1.28 -2.61 -14.98
C GLY A 424 1.27 -1.70 -13.76
N LEU A 425 0.10 -1.40 -13.21
CA LEU A 425 -0.05 -0.71 -11.95
C LEU A 425 -0.25 -1.74 -10.84
N GLU A 426 0.59 -1.69 -9.81
CA GLU A 426 0.50 -2.52 -8.62
C GLU A 426 0.73 -1.64 -7.40
N GLU A 427 -0.20 -1.71 -6.47
CA GLU A 427 -0.12 -0.97 -5.23
C GLU A 427 -0.63 -1.87 -4.11
N SER A 428 0.24 -2.70 -3.55
CA SER A 428 -0.10 -3.58 -2.43
C SER A 428 1.04 -3.71 -1.44
N ALA A 429 0.66 -3.80 -0.16
CA ALA A 429 1.56 -4.15 0.93
C ALA A 429 1.68 -5.66 1.02
N VAL A 430 2.87 -6.19 0.76
CA VAL A 430 3.14 -7.64 0.80
C VAL A 430 3.56 -8.04 2.20
N ARG A 431 2.83 -9.00 2.80
CA ARG A 431 3.04 -9.47 4.18
C ARG A 431 3.67 -10.85 4.26
N GLN A 432 3.38 -11.71 3.28
CA GLN A 432 3.84 -13.09 3.26
C GLN A 432 4.17 -13.51 1.83
N LEU A 433 5.26 -14.26 1.65
CA LEU A 433 5.62 -14.89 0.38
C LEU A 433 5.99 -16.36 0.65
N LEU A 434 5.48 -17.25 -0.19
CA LEU A 434 5.78 -18.67 -0.13
C LEU A 434 5.86 -19.21 -1.56
N SER A 435 7.04 -19.69 -1.97
CA SER A 435 7.23 -20.38 -3.24
C SER A 435 7.23 -21.89 -3.01
N PRO A 436 6.19 -22.63 -3.47
CA PRO A 436 6.09 -24.07 -3.25
C PRO A 436 7.16 -24.84 -4.05
N PRO A 437 7.73 -25.92 -3.49
CA PRO A 437 8.72 -26.75 -4.21
C PRO A 437 8.08 -27.61 -5.31
N ALA A 438 6.77 -27.76 -5.31
CA ALA A 438 5.99 -28.55 -6.26
C ALA A 438 4.61 -27.95 -6.49
N GLY A 439 3.89 -28.42 -7.51
CA GLY A 439 2.57 -27.94 -7.89
C GLY A 439 2.60 -26.91 -9.01
N THR A 440 1.43 -26.37 -9.36
CA THR A 440 1.28 -25.44 -10.49
C THR A 440 1.59 -24.00 -10.10
N ALA A 441 1.41 -23.60 -8.85
CA ALA A 441 1.77 -22.25 -8.41
C ALA A 441 3.29 -22.07 -8.37
N SER A 442 3.74 -20.93 -8.89
CA SER A 442 5.09 -20.46 -8.69
C SER A 442 5.25 -19.73 -7.35
N LEU A 443 4.16 -19.14 -6.89
CA LEU A 443 4.15 -18.30 -5.71
C LEU A 443 2.76 -18.28 -5.06
N LEU A 444 2.70 -18.25 -3.74
CA LEU A 444 1.59 -17.74 -2.96
C LEU A 444 2.02 -16.42 -2.32
N SER A 445 1.22 -15.36 -2.47
CA SER A 445 1.47 -14.08 -1.82
C SER A 445 0.36 -13.75 -0.83
N GLY A 446 0.72 -13.42 0.40
CA GLY A 446 -0.18 -12.88 1.40
C GLY A 446 -0.05 -11.35 1.44
N LEU A 447 -1.16 -10.66 1.26
CA LEU A 447 -1.22 -9.22 1.08
C LEU A 447 -1.97 -8.57 2.26
N GLY A 448 -1.70 -7.30 2.48
CA GLY A 448 -2.59 -6.41 3.22
C GLY A 448 -3.86 -6.15 2.41
N ASP A 449 -4.98 -6.04 3.09
CA ASP A 449 -6.30 -5.68 2.56
C ASP A 449 -6.98 -6.70 1.62
N ILE A 450 -6.23 -7.63 1.00
CA ILE A 450 -6.75 -8.54 -0.04
C ILE A 450 -6.48 -10.03 0.22
N GLY A 451 -5.85 -10.37 1.33
CA GLY A 451 -5.62 -11.76 1.73
C GLY A 451 -4.53 -12.48 0.92
N VAL A 452 -4.79 -13.73 0.50
CA VAL A 452 -3.77 -14.59 -0.14
C VAL A 452 -4.12 -14.84 -1.60
N MET A 453 -3.12 -14.73 -2.48
CA MET A 453 -3.19 -15.01 -3.91
C MET A 453 -2.42 -16.29 -4.28
N TYR A 454 -2.93 -17.03 -5.26
CA TYR A 454 -2.32 -18.24 -5.82
C TYR A 454 -1.87 -17.99 -7.25
N HIS A 455 -0.55 -17.84 -7.48
CA HIS A 455 0.01 -17.44 -8.77
C HIS A 455 0.45 -18.67 -9.59
N GLU A 456 -0.36 -19.08 -10.55
CA GLU A 456 0.03 -20.05 -11.60
C GLU A 456 0.87 -19.36 -12.68
N SER A 457 0.64 -18.08 -12.90
CA SER A 457 1.42 -17.18 -13.75
C SER A 457 1.85 -15.95 -12.96
N LEU A 458 3.02 -15.42 -13.27
CA LEU A 458 3.53 -14.17 -12.69
C LEU A 458 3.14 -12.93 -13.53
N THR A 459 2.58 -13.12 -14.73
CA THR A 459 2.34 -12.06 -15.72
C THR A 459 0.88 -11.71 -15.93
N VAL A 460 -0.03 -12.44 -15.30
CA VAL A 460 -1.47 -12.17 -15.30
C VAL A 460 -2.02 -12.32 -13.88
N SER A 461 -3.08 -11.56 -13.57
CA SER A 461 -3.77 -11.66 -12.28
C SER A 461 -4.24 -13.08 -12.02
N PRO A 462 -4.17 -13.58 -10.77
CA PRO A 462 -4.64 -14.90 -10.43
C PRO A 462 -6.11 -15.13 -10.83
N SER A 463 -6.34 -16.14 -11.68
CA SER A 463 -7.67 -16.44 -12.22
C SER A 463 -8.67 -16.85 -11.15
N ARG A 464 -8.20 -17.35 -10.01
CA ARG A 464 -9.01 -17.73 -8.85
C ARG A 464 -9.38 -16.53 -7.97
N GLY A 465 -8.81 -15.33 -8.26
CA GLY A 465 -8.91 -14.19 -7.38
C GLY A 465 -8.18 -14.41 -6.05
N MET A 466 -8.66 -13.75 -5.00
CA MET A 466 -8.14 -13.98 -3.64
C MET A 466 -8.65 -15.29 -3.05
N ALA A 467 -7.88 -15.89 -2.15
CA ALA A 467 -8.28 -17.08 -1.43
C ALA A 467 -9.51 -16.81 -0.56
N THR A 468 -10.52 -17.63 -0.77
CA THR A 468 -11.77 -17.61 -0.01
C THR A 468 -11.81 -18.75 1.01
N ASN A 469 -12.86 -18.77 1.85
CA ASN A 469 -13.13 -19.84 2.79
C ASN A 469 -12.04 -20.04 3.87
N PRO A 470 -11.89 -19.06 4.79
CA PRO A 470 -12.55 -17.76 4.82
C PRO A 470 -11.88 -16.71 3.94
N VAL A 471 -12.56 -15.60 3.70
CA VAL A 471 -11.92 -14.39 3.14
C VAL A 471 -11.16 -13.68 4.25
N PHE A 472 -9.90 -13.31 3.99
CA PHE A 472 -9.12 -12.44 4.87
C PHE A 472 -8.98 -11.06 4.26
N GLY A 473 -9.12 -10.02 5.08
CA GLY A 473 -8.74 -8.65 4.70
C GLY A 473 -7.22 -8.49 4.65
N SER A 474 -6.48 -9.10 5.59
CA SER A 474 -5.01 -9.07 5.61
C SER A 474 -4.46 -10.41 6.05
N ALA A 475 -3.41 -10.87 5.37
CA ALA A 475 -2.69 -12.09 5.74
C ALA A 475 -1.69 -11.79 6.88
N THR A 476 -1.63 -12.67 7.88
CA THR A 476 -0.67 -12.56 9.00
C THR A 476 0.27 -13.76 9.11
N GLY A 477 -0.04 -14.86 8.45
CA GLY A 477 0.80 -16.04 8.38
C GLY A 477 0.50 -16.90 7.16
N LEU A 478 1.55 -17.51 6.62
CA LEU A 478 1.50 -18.44 5.50
C LEU A 478 2.64 -19.45 5.65
N ALA A 479 2.34 -20.73 5.76
CA ALA A 479 3.34 -21.78 5.93
C ALA A 479 2.94 -23.06 5.22
N LEU A 480 3.92 -23.83 4.76
CA LEU A 480 3.72 -25.15 4.14
C LEU A 480 4.45 -26.26 4.92
N ALA A 481 3.90 -27.46 4.90
CA ALA A 481 4.55 -28.65 5.42
C ALA A 481 5.65 -29.12 4.45
N ALA A 482 6.92 -29.04 4.84
CA ALA A 482 8.06 -29.23 3.94
C ALA A 482 8.11 -30.64 3.31
N LEU A 483 7.68 -31.68 4.03
CA LEU A 483 7.60 -33.07 3.54
C LEU A 483 6.25 -33.39 2.90
N LYS A 484 5.27 -32.46 2.98
CA LYS A 484 3.95 -32.61 2.38
C LYS A 484 3.51 -31.28 1.78
N PRO A 485 4.13 -30.81 0.67
CA PRO A 485 3.93 -29.47 0.13
C PRO A 485 2.50 -29.16 -0.32
N SER A 486 1.64 -30.18 -0.47
CA SER A 486 0.20 -29.98 -0.69
C SER A 486 -0.52 -29.44 0.55
N TYR A 487 0.04 -29.59 1.75
CA TYR A 487 -0.55 -29.08 2.98
C TYR A 487 0.00 -27.69 3.30
N VAL A 488 -0.85 -26.69 3.18
CA VAL A 488 -0.51 -25.27 3.40
C VAL A 488 -1.49 -24.72 4.42
N VAL A 489 -1.01 -23.85 5.29
CA VAL A 489 -1.84 -23.13 6.27
C VAL A 489 -1.70 -21.65 6.11
N ARG A 490 -2.77 -20.91 6.41
CA ARG A 490 -2.77 -19.45 6.40
C ARG A 490 -3.54 -18.89 7.59
N THR A 491 -3.13 -17.71 8.05
CA THR A 491 -3.81 -16.93 9.07
C THR A 491 -4.01 -15.50 8.61
N GLY A 492 -5.00 -14.81 9.18
CA GLY A 492 -5.27 -13.43 8.83
C GLY A 492 -6.52 -12.87 9.50
N TRP A 493 -6.80 -11.60 9.24
CA TRP A 493 -8.01 -10.92 9.69
C TRP A 493 -9.19 -11.31 8.82
N GLY A 494 -10.16 -12.04 9.35
CA GLY A 494 -11.33 -12.52 8.62
C GLY A 494 -12.61 -12.47 9.44
N ASP A 495 -13.74 -12.33 8.74
CA ASP A 495 -15.06 -12.19 9.36
C ASP A 495 -15.63 -13.53 9.87
N HIS A 496 -15.18 -14.65 9.31
CA HIS A 496 -15.72 -15.99 9.56
C HIS A 496 -14.63 -17.00 9.91
N GLY A 497 -13.67 -16.56 10.72
CA GLY A 497 -12.49 -17.32 11.14
C GLY A 497 -11.19 -16.68 10.67
N ASN A 498 -10.12 -16.93 11.43
CA ASN A 498 -8.83 -16.27 11.27
C ASN A 498 -7.72 -17.23 10.83
N GLY A 499 -8.06 -18.52 10.65
CA GLY A 499 -7.12 -19.54 10.20
C GLY A 499 -7.76 -20.55 9.26
N ALA A 500 -6.97 -21.07 8.32
CA ALA A 500 -7.42 -22.05 7.35
C ALA A 500 -6.25 -22.94 6.88
N TYR A 501 -6.60 -24.10 6.31
CA TYR A 501 -5.66 -25.02 5.70
C TYR A 501 -6.11 -25.40 4.27
N SER A 502 -5.14 -25.80 3.48
CA SER A 502 -5.29 -26.39 2.15
C SER A 502 -4.63 -27.78 2.14
N THR A 503 -5.18 -28.70 1.35
CA THR A 503 -4.58 -30.02 1.09
C THR A 503 -4.17 -30.22 -0.36
N ASP A 504 -4.35 -29.17 -1.18
CA ASP A 504 -4.07 -29.15 -2.61
C ASP A 504 -3.06 -28.07 -3.01
N GLY A 505 -2.18 -27.65 -2.07
CA GLY A 505 -1.11 -26.70 -2.31
C GLY A 505 -1.56 -25.25 -2.35
N GLY A 506 -2.71 -24.94 -1.78
CA GLY A 506 -3.24 -23.57 -1.71
C GLY A 506 -4.27 -23.23 -2.78
N GLN A 507 -4.72 -24.22 -3.60
CA GLN A 507 -5.73 -23.99 -4.63
C GLN A 507 -7.12 -23.81 -4.03
N SER A 508 -7.45 -24.57 -2.98
CA SER A 508 -8.66 -24.43 -2.21
C SER A 508 -8.38 -24.44 -0.71
N TRP A 509 -9.28 -23.87 0.07
CA TRP A 509 -9.08 -23.64 1.49
C TRP A 509 -10.27 -24.11 2.31
N ARG A 510 -9.99 -24.57 3.54
CA ARG A 510 -10.98 -24.93 4.54
C ARG A 510 -10.63 -24.21 5.85
N PRO A 511 -11.60 -23.54 6.52
CA PRO A 511 -11.34 -22.95 7.81
C PRO A 511 -10.95 -24.03 8.82
N PHE A 512 -10.13 -23.68 9.80
CA PHE A 512 -9.96 -24.55 10.96
C PHE A 512 -11.32 -24.77 11.63
N ALA A 513 -11.58 -26.01 12.08
CA ALA A 513 -12.84 -26.35 12.76
C ALA A 513 -12.97 -25.65 14.13
N GLY A 514 -11.82 -25.35 14.79
CA GLY A 514 -11.74 -24.55 15.98
C GLY A 514 -10.62 -23.52 15.88
N GLN A 515 -10.65 -22.53 16.76
CA GLN A 515 -9.54 -21.55 16.89
C GLN A 515 -9.50 -21.01 18.33
N PRO A 516 -8.30 -20.58 18.80
CA PRO A 516 -8.21 -19.85 20.08
C PRO A 516 -9.03 -18.56 20.03
N ALA A 517 -9.70 -18.21 21.12
CA ALA A 517 -10.56 -17.01 21.17
C ALA A 517 -9.79 -15.72 20.81
N ILE A 518 -8.51 -15.65 21.16
CA ILE A 518 -7.62 -14.52 20.85
C ILE A 518 -7.39 -14.34 19.33
N ALA A 519 -7.59 -15.38 18.51
CA ALA A 519 -7.39 -15.30 17.06
C ALA A 519 -8.31 -14.28 16.39
N SER A 520 -9.47 -14.00 16.98
CA SER A 520 -10.42 -13.01 16.45
C SER A 520 -9.97 -11.55 16.62
N THR A 521 -9.05 -11.28 17.54
CA THR A 521 -8.58 -9.92 17.85
C THR A 521 -7.09 -9.69 17.62
N ALA A 522 -6.31 -10.77 17.45
CA ALA A 522 -4.87 -10.68 17.29
C ALA A 522 -4.30 -11.85 16.47
N PRO A 523 -4.82 -12.14 15.25
CA PRO A 523 -4.24 -13.21 14.45
C PRO A 523 -2.78 -12.89 14.13
N GLY A 524 -1.90 -13.88 14.30
CA GLY A 524 -0.45 -13.73 14.10
C GLY A 524 0.14 -14.86 13.26
N PRO A 525 1.48 -14.99 13.22
CA PRO A 525 2.17 -16.00 12.42
C PRO A 525 1.87 -17.43 12.88
N ILE A 526 1.83 -18.32 11.91
CA ILE A 526 1.59 -19.76 12.11
C ILE A 526 2.73 -20.57 11.52
N ALA A 527 3.11 -21.65 12.18
CA ALA A 527 4.00 -22.68 11.66
C ALA A 527 3.29 -24.04 11.59
N VAL A 528 3.70 -24.87 10.64
CA VAL A 528 3.21 -26.23 10.45
C VAL A 528 4.40 -27.19 10.42
N SER A 529 4.31 -28.32 11.14
CA SER A 529 5.36 -29.37 11.12
C SER A 529 5.65 -29.87 9.71
N ALA A 530 6.84 -30.40 9.49
CA ALA A 530 7.27 -30.89 8.17
C ALA A 530 6.29 -31.88 7.53
N ASP A 531 5.63 -32.71 8.31
CA ASP A 531 4.62 -33.72 7.87
C ASP A 531 3.17 -33.20 7.83
N GLY A 532 2.94 -31.97 8.32
CA GLY A 532 1.62 -31.36 8.39
C GLY A 532 0.75 -31.78 9.59
N ALA A 533 1.30 -32.52 10.55
CA ALA A 533 0.53 -33.07 11.67
C ALA A 533 0.31 -32.10 12.82
N THR A 534 1.21 -31.15 13.01
CA THR A 534 1.16 -30.19 14.13
C THR A 534 1.18 -28.75 13.64
N LEU A 535 0.37 -27.92 14.26
CA LEU A 535 0.32 -26.47 14.05
C LEU A 535 0.72 -25.73 15.31
N LEU A 536 1.47 -24.64 15.16
CA LEU A 536 1.76 -23.68 16.21
C LEU A 536 1.34 -22.30 15.76
N TRP A 537 0.49 -21.63 16.55
CA TRP A 537 -0.04 -20.32 16.23
C TRP A 537 0.32 -19.32 17.32
N SER A 538 1.00 -18.24 16.95
CA SER A 538 1.39 -17.14 17.82
C SER A 538 0.47 -15.94 17.64
N PHE A 539 0.36 -15.10 18.67
CA PHE A 539 -0.58 -13.99 18.69
C PHE A 539 0.08 -12.72 19.23
N VAL A 540 0.03 -11.66 18.43
CA VAL A 540 0.47 -10.32 18.80
C VAL A 540 -0.61 -9.35 18.37
N HIS A 541 -1.17 -8.59 19.32
CA HIS A 541 -2.16 -7.58 19.03
C HIS A 541 -1.50 -6.36 18.33
N TRP A 542 -2.27 -5.59 17.59
CA TRP A 542 -1.77 -4.44 16.85
C TRP A 542 -1.13 -3.35 17.74
N ASP A 543 -1.54 -3.25 19.00
CA ASP A 543 -0.93 -2.34 20.01
C ASP A 543 0.38 -2.86 20.62
N GLY A 544 0.87 -4.00 20.14
CA GLY A 544 2.08 -4.66 20.64
C GLY A 544 1.84 -5.64 21.79
N THR A 545 0.59 -5.78 22.28
CA THR A 545 0.27 -6.74 23.36
C THR A 545 0.53 -8.18 22.87
N ARG A 546 1.32 -8.91 23.63
CA ARG A 546 1.76 -10.29 23.35
C ARG A 546 0.92 -11.30 24.09
N HIS A 547 0.50 -12.34 23.40
CA HIS A 547 -0.35 -13.41 23.91
C HIS A 547 0.36 -14.74 23.91
N PRO A 548 -0.16 -15.75 24.65
CA PRO A 548 0.37 -17.12 24.59
C PRO A 548 0.36 -17.71 23.19
N GLY A 549 1.27 -18.64 22.91
CA GLY A 549 1.22 -19.49 21.73
C GLY A 549 0.33 -20.71 21.96
N PHE A 550 -0.32 -21.14 20.89
CA PHE A 550 -1.24 -22.30 20.90
C PHE A 550 -0.77 -23.38 19.94
N ARG A 551 -1.02 -24.64 20.33
CA ARG A 551 -0.72 -25.84 19.57
C ARG A 551 -2.00 -26.57 19.20
N SER A 552 -2.05 -27.09 17.97
CA SER A 552 -3.03 -28.09 17.51
C SER A 552 -2.30 -29.33 16.99
N ALA A 553 -2.81 -30.52 17.30
CA ALA A 553 -2.31 -31.79 16.78
C ALA A 553 -3.37 -32.57 15.98
N ASP A 554 -4.49 -31.90 15.63
CA ASP A 554 -5.66 -32.49 14.97
C ASP A 554 -6.12 -31.62 13.77
N GLY A 555 -5.16 -30.93 13.13
CA GLY A 555 -5.43 -30.11 11.93
C GLY A 555 -6.22 -28.83 12.21
N GLY A 556 -6.16 -28.30 13.43
CA GLY A 556 -6.84 -27.06 13.80
C GLY A 556 -8.27 -27.28 14.32
N ALA A 557 -8.64 -28.52 14.69
CA ALA A 557 -9.93 -28.78 15.30
C ALA A 557 -9.95 -28.35 16.78
N THR A 558 -8.88 -28.65 17.52
CA THR A 558 -8.72 -28.18 18.89
C THR A 558 -7.37 -27.51 19.10
N TRP A 559 -7.30 -26.61 20.06
CA TRP A 559 -6.12 -25.81 20.37
C TRP A 559 -5.88 -25.76 21.87
N SER A 560 -4.63 -25.96 22.27
CA SER A 560 -4.19 -25.85 23.66
C SER A 560 -3.06 -24.82 23.80
N GLU A 561 -3.11 -24.02 24.86
CA GLU A 561 -2.02 -23.11 25.21
C GLU A 561 -0.75 -23.89 25.53
N VAL A 562 0.39 -23.43 25.07
CA VAL A 562 1.70 -24.00 25.38
C VAL A 562 2.40 -23.12 26.40
N ALA A 563 2.38 -23.52 27.65
CA ALA A 563 2.86 -22.72 28.78
C ALA A 563 4.34 -22.31 28.68
N THR A 564 5.15 -23.10 27.99
CA THR A 564 6.59 -22.86 27.79
C THR A 564 6.89 -22.08 26.51
N PHE A 565 5.88 -21.72 25.73
CA PHE A 565 6.02 -20.90 24.53
C PHE A 565 6.10 -19.41 24.93
N PRO A 566 7.18 -18.68 24.64
CA PRO A 566 7.28 -17.26 24.98
C PRO A 566 6.19 -16.44 24.28
N ARG A 567 5.54 -15.55 25.02
CA ARG A 567 4.41 -14.77 24.49
C ARG A 567 4.81 -13.95 23.26
N GLY A 568 4.05 -14.08 22.20
CA GLY A 568 4.28 -13.34 20.94
C GLY A 568 5.53 -13.75 20.18
N ALA A 569 6.22 -14.84 20.56
CA ALA A 569 7.38 -15.32 19.82
C ALA A 569 6.98 -15.86 18.44
N VAL A 570 7.89 -15.73 17.45
CA VAL A 570 7.63 -16.16 16.07
C VAL A 570 8.00 -17.62 15.90
N PRO A 571 7.05 -18.52 15.55
CA PRO A 571 7.32 -19.94 15.40
C PRO A 571 7.87 -20.28 14.01
N VAL A 572 8.80 -21.24 13.95
CA VAL A 572 9.32 -21.86 12.73
C VAL A 572 9.43 -23.37 12.95
N ALA A 573 8.97 -24.17 11.98
CA ALA A 573 9.13 -25.60 11.98
C ALA A 573 10.47 -26.01 11.36
N ASP A 574 11.06 -27.09 11.85
CA ASP A 574 12.17 -27.74 11.18
C ASP A 574 11.68 -28.38 9.85
N PRO A 575 12.35 -28.15 8.73
CA PRO A 575 11.86 -28.63 7.44
C PRO A 575 12.07 -30.14 7.21
N VAL A 576 12.76 -30.84 8.14
CA VAL A 576 13.14 -32.26 8.03
C VAL A 576 12.56 -33.09 9.18
N ASP A 577 12.72 -32.65 10.44
CA ASP A 577 12.20 -33.34 11.60
C ASP A 577 10.86 -32.76 12.06
N PRO A 578 9.73 -33.48 11.87
CA PRO A 578 8.39 -32.93 12.18
C PRO A 578 8.15 -32.73 13.68
N ARG A 579 9.02 -33.28 14.56
CA ARG A 579 8.93 -33.07 16.01
C ARG A 579 9.63 -31.79 16.46
N ARG A 580 10.44 -31.16 15.60
CA ARG A 580 11.22 -29.98 15.97
C ARG A 580 10.53 -28.69 15.55
N PHE A 581 10.48 -27.75 16.50
CA PHE A 581 10.09 -26.37 16.29
C PHE A 581 11.05 -25.43 17.00
N TYR A 582 11.13 -24.22 16.47
CA TYR A 582 11.94 -23.16 17.02
C TYR A 582 11.07 -21.91 17.14
N VAL A 583 11.26 -21.14 18.19
CA VAL A 583 10.60 -19.87 18.36
C VAL A 583 11.61 -18.82 18.78
N TYR A 584 11.49 -17.64 18.21
CA TYR A 584 12.34 -16.52 18.56
C TYR A 584 11.55 -15.53 19.42
N ASP A 585 12.00 -15.40 20.66
CA ASP A 585 11.52 -14.38 21.61
C ASP A 585 12.23 -13.05 21.31
N THR A 586 11.54 -12.16 20.61
CA THR A 586 12.09 -10.87 20.21
C THR A 586 12.27 -9.90 21.37
N ASP A 587 11.64 -10.11 22.54
CA ASP A 587 11.83 -9.28 23.74
C ASP A 587 13.02 -9.78 24.57
N GLY A 588 13.07 -11.09 24.79
CA GLY A 588 14.13 -11.72 25.57
C GLY A 588 15.42 -11.95 24.82
N GLY A 589 15.47 -11.71 23.51
CA GLY A 589 16.65 -11.97 22.67
C GLY A 589 17.13 -13.41 22.77
N ALA A 590 16.22 -14.38 22.65
CA ALA A 590 16.51 -15.77 22.84
C ALA A 590 15.73 -16.68 21.89
N VAL A 591 16.35 -17.79 21.50
CA VAL A 591 15.68 -18.88 20.78
C VAL A 591 15.25 -19.94 21.78
N TYR A 592 14.03 -20.44 21.64
CA TYR A 592 13.52 -21.61 22.35
C TYR A 592 13.27 -22.73 21.34
N ARG A 593 13.47 -23.95 21.73
CA ARG A 593 13.39 -25.15 20.88
C ARG A 593 12.51 -26.23 21.48
N SER A 594 11.77 -26.89 20.61
CA SER A 594 10.98 -28.07 20.93
C SER A 594 11.50 -29.28 20.16
N THR A 595 11.42 -30.46 20.75
CA THR A 595 11.71 -31.77 20.14
C THR A 595 10.58 -32.78 20.31
N ASP A 596 9.42 -32.31 20.78
CA ASP A 596 8.24 -33.11 21.12
C ASP A 596 6.98 -32.65 20.35
N GLY A 597 7.20 -32.08 19.16
CA GLY A 597 6.10 -31.57 18.32
C GLY A 597 5.47 -30.30 18.85
N GLY A 598 6.22 -29.41 19.48
CA GLY A 598 5.76 -28.15 20.00
C GLY A 598 4.93 -28.23 21.29
N ALA A 599 4.93 -29.38 21.98
CA ALA A 599 4.22 -29.53 23.23
C ALA A 599 4.95 -28.79 24.39
N THR A 600 6.29 -28.81 24.38
CA THR A 600 7.11 -28.04 25.32
C THR A 600 8.26 -27.35 24.61
N PHE A 601 8.73 -26.24 25.17
CA PHE A 601 9.89 -25.48 24.71
C PHE A 601 10.93 -25.31 25.82
N VAL A 602 12.20 -25.50 25.48
CA VAL A 602 13.33 -25.21 26.35
C VAL A 602 14.19 -24.11 25.73
N ARG A 603 14.70 -23.22 26.57
CA ARG A 603 15.56 -22.12 26.14
C ARG A 603 16.86 -22.68 25.53
N GLY A 604 17.20 -22.22 24.34
CA GLY A 604 18.45 -22.39 23.65
C GLY A 604 19.35 -21.16 23.79
N ALA A 605 19.87 -20.66 22.66
CA ALA A 605 20.72 -19.49 22.63
C ALA A 605 20.01 -18.26 23.17
N GLY A 606 20.75 -17.47 23.94
CA GLY A 606 20.35 -16.14 24.41
C GLY A 606 21.40 -15.09 24.10
N GLY A 607 21.17 -13.84 24.48
CA GLY A 607 22.04 -12.71 24.16
C GLY A 607 22.01 -12.31 22.69
N LEU A 608 20.94 -12.69 22.00
CA LEU A 608 20.63 -12.29 20.62
C LEU A 608 19.97 -10.90 20.60
N PRO A 609 19.91 -10.21 19.46
CA PRO A 609 19.23 -8.91 19.35
C PRO A 609 17.80 -8.95 19.88
N SER A 610 17.34 -7.91 20.55
CA SER A 610 16.01 -7.82 21.15
C SER A 610 15.36 -6.46 20.90
N GLY A 611 14.06 -6.35 21.20
CA GLY A 611 13.32 -5.10 21.16
C GLY A 611 12.66 -4.75 19.81
N ASP A 612 12.74 -5.61 18.79
CA ASP A 612 12.07 -5.36 17.50
C ASP A 612 11.26 -6.59 17.06
N VAL A 613 9.95 -6.42 16.96
CA VAL A 613 9.02 -7.47 16.53
C VAL A 613 9.20 -7.91 15.05
N GLN A 614 9.95 -7.16 14.28
CA GLN A 614 10.21 -7.46 12.86
C GLN A 614 11.46 -8.35 12.65
N PHE A 615 12.14 -8.78 13.70
CA PHE A 615 13.19 -9.78 13.57
C PHE A 615 12.61 -11.10 13.07
N ARG A 616 13.29 -11.74 12.14
CA ARG A 616 12.81 -12.94 11.46
C ARG A 616 13.77 -14.11 11.66
N ILE A 617 13.22 -15.22 12.13
CA ILE A 617 13.93 -16.50 12.16
C ILE A 617 13.42 -17.36 10.99
N ALA A 618 14.33 -18.12 10.35
CA ALA A 618 14.02 -19.02 9.24
C ALA A 618 14.85 -20.31 9.38
N ALA A 619 14.30 -21.45 8.98
CA ALA A 619 14.99 -22.73 8.92
C ALA A 619 15.38 -23.03 7.47
N ALA A 620 16.63 -23.46 7.27
CA ALA A 620 17.17 -23.73 5.93
C ALA A 620 16.53 -25.01 5.33
N PRO A 621 15.98 -24.97 4.12
CA PRO A 621 15.34 -26.12 3.49
C PRO A 621 16.25 -27.34 3.42
N GLY A 622 15.72 -28.54 3.76
CA GLY A 622 16.40 -29.80 3.72
C GLY A 622 17.50 -30.00 4.79
N ARG A 623 17.55 -29.12 5.82
CA ARG A 623 18.59 -29.16 6.85
C ARG A 623 18.00 -29.06 8.25
N THR A 624 18.12 -30.13 9.03
CA THR A 624 17.70 -30.15 10.43
C THR A 624 18.55 -29.20 11.26
N GLY A 625 17.94 -28.30 12.00
CA GLY A 625 18.61 -27.44 12.97
C GLY A 625 19.48 -26.33 12.37
N ASP A 626 19.43 -26.07 11.06
CA ASP A 626 20.12 -24.94 10.42
C ASP A 626 19.19 -23.74 10.38
N LEU A 627 19.42 -22.77 11.27
CA LEU A 627 18.58 -21.64 11.52
C LEU A 627 19.29 -20.33 11.18
N TRP A 628 18.53 -19.38 10.65
CA TRP A 628 19.00 -18.04 10.33
C TRP A 628 18.13 -17.00 11.03
N LEU A 629 18.76 -15.96 11.57
CA LEU A 629 18.09 -14.84 12.21
C LEU A 629 18.49 -13.53 11.53
N SER A 630 17.53 -12.91 10.87
CA SER A 630 17.61 -11.57 10.29
C SER A 630 17.19 -10.56 11.36
N ALA A 631 18.11 -9.70 11.79
CA ALA A 631 17.93 -8.79 12.91
C ALA A 631 18.15 -7.31 12.53
N LYS A 632 17.73 -6.94 11.33
CA LYS A 632 17.86 -5.58 10.77
C LYS A 632 19.29 -5.07 10.84
N TRP A 633 19.52 -3.88 11.36
CA TRP A 633 20.87 -3.31 11.59
C TRP A 633 21.72 -4.03 12.62
N ASN A 634 21.16 -4.97 13.37
CA ASN A 634 21.95 -5.83 14.24
C ASN A 634 22.65 -6.97 13.47
N GLY A 635 22.36 -7.12 12.17
CA GLY A 635 23.01 -8.07 11.28
C GLY A 635 22.26 -9.37 11.08
N LEU A 636 22.99 -10.35 10.57
CA LEU A 636 22.52 -11.69 10.24
C LEU A 636 23.25 -12.72 11.10
N TYR A 637 22.51 -13.66 11.65
CA TYR A 637 23.05 -14.71 12.52
C TYR A 637 22.65 -16.07 11.98
N ARG A 638 23.49 -17.08 12.22
CA ARG A 638 23.25 -18.48 11.84
C ARG A 638 23.56 -19.43 12.98
N SER A 639 22.72 -20.44 13.11
CA SER A 639 22.91 -21.61 13.98
C SER A 639 22.91 -22.88 13.14
N THR A 640 23.77 -23.83 13.45
CA THR A 640 23.81 -25.18 12.82
C THR A 640 23.58 -26.29 13.85
N ASP A 641 23.22 -25.94 15.08
CA ASP A 641 23.07 -26.86 16.23
C ASP A 641 21.64 -26.85 16.81
N GLY A 642 20.66 -26.44 15.98
CA GLY A 642 19.26 -26.40 16.39
C GLY A 642 18.96 -25.28 17.37
N GLY A 643 19.60 -24.11 17.22
CA GLY A 643 19.38 -22.95 18.05
C GLY A 643 20.03 -23.00 19.42
N GLY A 644 20.99 -23.89 19.62
CA GLY A 644 21.82 -23.96 20.85
C GLY A 644 22.81 -22.80 20.94
N SER A 645 23.35 -22.40 19.78
CA SER A 645 24.22 -21.23 19.64
C SER A 645 23.97 -20.54 18.29
N PHE A 646 24.33 -19.25 18.20
CA PHE A 646 24.29 -18.48 16.96
C PHE A 646 25.60 -17.73 16.75
N THR A 647 26.07 -17.75 15.50
CA THR A 647 27.22 -16.98 15.07
C THR A 647 26.76 -15.81 14.20
N ARG A 648 27.18 -14.60 14.52
CA ARG A 648 26.95 -13.43 13.66
C ARG A 648 27.80 -13.55 12.41
N LEU A 649 27.18 -13.39 11.24
CA LEU A 649 27.90 -13.34 9.98
C LEU A 649 28.48 -11.93 9.78
N THR A 650 29.79 -11.86 9.53
CA THR A 650 30.49 -10.59 9.30
C THR A 650 30.48 -10.12 7.86
N SER A 651 29.96 -10.97 6.95
CA SER A 651 29.81 -10.69 5.52
C SER A 651 28.69 -9.70 5.19
N CYS A 652 27.83 -9.39 6.16
CA CYS A 652 26.84 -8.33 6.05
C CYS A 652 26.63 -7.67 7.43
N TRP A 653 26.35 -6.37 7.45
CA TRP A 653 26.14 -5.66 8.71
C TRP A 653 24.65 -5.42 9.02
N ALA A 654 23.76 -5.51 8.02
CA ALA A 654 22.31 -5.43 8.20
C ALA A 654 21.58 -6.49 7.37
N SER A 655 20.48 -7.01 7.91
CA SER A 655 19.59 -7.96 7.24
C SER A 655 18.15 -7.70 7.69
N TYR A 656 17.27 -7.32 6.76
CA TYR A 656 15.87 -6.94 7.06
C TYR A 656 14.89 -8.07 6.75
N ALA A 657 15.11 -8.82 5.67
CA ALA A 657 14.34 -10.00 5.30
C ALA A 657 15.26 -11.07 4.73
N LEU A 658 14.89 -12.32 4.92
CA LEU A 658 15.68 -13.47 4.49
C LEU A 658 14.78 -14.58 3.94
N GLY A 659 15.21 -15.23 2.86
CA GLY A 659 14.56 -16.38 2.26
C GLY A 659 15.54 -17.31 1.54
N PHE A 660 15.03 -18.47 1.14
CA PHE A 660 15.84 -19.50 0.48
C PHE A 660 15.27 -19.84 -0.88
N GLY A 661 16.16 -20.24 -1.81
CA GLY A 661 15.80 -20.71 -3.13
C GLY A 661 16.62 -21.94 -3.53
N ARG A 662 16.45 -22.35 -4.79
CA ARG A 662 17.18 -23.50 -5.34
C ARG A 662 18.69 -23.27 -5.25
N ALA A 663 19.42 -24.29 -4.81
CA ALA A 663 20.88 -24.28 -4.80
C ALA A 663 21.47 -24.01 -6.18
N ALA A 664 22.63 -23.35 -6.23
CA ALA A 664 23.39 -23.19 -7.46
C ALA A 664 23.81 -24.57 -8.02
N PRO A 665 23.99 -24.70 -9.35
CA PRO A 665 24.48 -25.93 -9.93
C PRO A 665 25.76 -26.40 -9.24
N GLY A 666 25.74 -27.63 -8.71
CA GLY A 666 26.86 -28.22 -7.97
C GLY A 666 27.00 -27.77 -6.51
N ALA A 667 26.22 -26.80 -6.05
CA ALA A 667 26.23 -26.40 -4.64
C ALA A 667 25.35 -27.31 -3.78
N ALA A 668 25.83 -27.61 -2.55
CA ALA A 668 25.11 -28.43 -1.58
C ALA A 668 24.18 -27.59 -0.66
N TYR A 669 24.27 -26.27 -0.69
CA TYR A 669 23.49 -25.37 0.14
C TYR A 669 22.47 -24.59 -0.71
N PRO A 670 21.24 -24.41 -0.21
CA PRO A 670 20.27 -23.58 -0.91
C PRO A 670 20.79 -22.14 -1.08
N ALA A 671 20.44 -21.49 -2.19
CA ALA A 671 20.73 -20.09 -2.34
C ALA A 671 19.99 -19.29 -1.27
N VAL A 672 20.68 -18.31 -0.68
CA VAL A 672 20.14 -17.43 0.37
C VAL A 672 19.90 -16.07 -0.26
N PHE A 673 18.72 -15.52 -0.06
CA PHE A 673 18.36 -14.17 -0.50
C PHE A 673 18.07 -13.29 0.71
N GLN A 674 18.49 -12.04 0.65
CA GLN A 674 18.15 -11.05 1.67
C GLN A 674 17.92 -9.66 1.10
N THR A 675 17.13 -8.87 1.80
CA THR A 675 17.22 -7.42 1.78
C THR A 675 18.10 -7.02 2.95
N GLY A 676 19.15 -6.25 2.69
CA GLY A 676 20.13 -5.95 3.73
C GLY A 676 21.27 -5.10 3.21
N ALA A 677 22.36 -5.04 3.95
CA ALA A 677 23.54 -4.27 3.56
C ALA A 677 24.82 -5.06 3.83
N THR A 678 25.66 -5.13 2.81
CA THR A 678 27.01 -5.74 2.87
C THR A 678 28.09 -4.67 2.96
N GLU A 679 27.84 -3.51 2.40
CA GLU A 679 28.64 -2.27 2.43
C GLU A 679 27.72 -1.12 2.83
N ASP A 680 27.98 0.08 2.40
CA ASP A 680 27.20 1.28 2.71
C ASP A 680 25.86 1.37 1.95
N PHE A 681 25.45 0.29 1.25
CA PHE A 681 24.25 0.26 0.43
C PHE A 681 23.25 -0.82 0.93
N VAL A 682 22.01 -0.40 1.15
CA VAL A 682 20.89 -1.32 1.41
C VAL A 682 20.30 -1.75 0.08
N GLY A 683 20.38 -3.04 -0.21
CA GLY A 683 19.92 -3.62 -1.47
C GLY A 683 19.37 -5.03 -1.32
N VAL A 684 19.21 -5.69 -2.47
CA VAL A 684 18.80 -7.09 -2.57
C VAL A 684 20.02 -7.93 -2.92
N TYR A 685 20.29 -8.94 -2.11
CA TYR A 685 21.50 -9.75 -2.23
C TYR A 685 21.18 -11.22 -2.31
N ARG A 686 22.04 -11.97 -3.04
CA ARG A 686 22.08 -13.44 -3.10
C ARG A 686 23.43 -13.97 -2.62
N SER A 687 23.39 -15.05 -1.87
CA SER A 687 24.55 -15.87 -1.52
C SER A 687 24.33 -17.32 -1.97
N ASP A 688 25.31 -17.90 -2.65
CA ASP A 688 25.32 -19.30 -3.06
C ASP A 688 26.28 -20.15 -2.20
N ASP A 689 26.89 -19.54 -1.16
CA ASP A 689 27.91 -20.13 -0.29
C ASP A 689 27.57 -20.04 1.20
N ALA A 690 26.25 -20.13 1.51
CA ALA A 690 25.74 -20.09 2.88
C ALA A 690 26.11 -18.81 3.67
N GLY A 691 26.13 -17.67 3.00
CA GLY A 691 26.34 -16.36 3.59
C GLY A 691 27.81 -15.95 3.76
N ALA A 692 28.76 -16.72 3.21
CA ALA A 692 30.16 -16.33 3.22
C ALA A 692 30.46 -15.16 2.29
N GLY A 693 29.79 -15.12 1.12
CA GLY A 693 29.82 -14.02 0.17
C GLY A 693 28.43 -13.63 -0.32
N TRP A 694 28.29 -12.38 -0.77
CA TRP A 694 27.04 -11.82 -1.26
C TRP A 694 27.22 -11.18 -2.63
N THR A 695 26.22 -11.33 -3.49
CA THR A 695 26.12 -10.71 -4.79
C THR A 695 24.90 -9.79 -4.79
N ARG A 696 25.09 -8.50 -5.09
CA ARG A 696 23.98 -7.56 -5.31
C ARG A 696 23.25 -7.95 -6.58
N ILE A 697 21.91 -7.99 -6.53
CA ILE A 697 21.06 -8.47 -7.62
C ILE A 697 20.00 -7.46 -8.07
N ASN A 698 19.86 -6.31 -7.38
CA ASN A 698 19.08 -5.17 -7.84
C ASN A 698 20.00 -4.04 -8.31
N ASP A 699 19.55 -3.30 -9.31
CA ASP A 699 20.23 -2.11 -9.83
C ASP A 699 19.63 -0.81 -9.25
N ASP A 700 20.17 0.34 -9.68
CA ASP A 700 19.76 1.65 -9.17
C ASP A 700 18.39 2.10 -9.71
N ALA A 701 17.89 1.48 -10.78
CA ALA A 701 16.53 1.73 -11.28
C ALA A 701 15.46 0.90 -10.55
N HIS A 702 15.88 -0.16 -9.84
CA HIS A 702 15.03 -1.15 -9.18
C HIS A 702 15.37 -1.26 -7.70
N GLN A 703 14.96 -0.27 -6.90
CA GLN A 703 15.26 -0.19 -5.47
C GLN A 703 14.01 -0.34 -4.58
N TRP A 704 12.85 0.17 -5.03
CA TRP A 704 11.54 0.07 -4.35
C TRP A 704 11.55 0.44 -2.87
N GLY A 705 12.21 1.47 -2.49
CA GLY A 705 12.42 2.08 -1.16
C GLY A 705 11.87 1.36 0.08
N TRP A 706 10.60 0.97 0.08
CA TRP A 706 9.99 0.30 1.23
C TRP A 706 9.96 -1.23 1.06
N THR A 707 11.12 -1.84 1.18
CA THR A 707 11.30 -3.29 1.19
C THR A 707 11.67 -3.77 2.61
N GLY A 708 11.91 -5.06 2.79
CA GLY A 708 12.52 -5.58 4.00
C GLY A 708 11.60 -6.34 4.94
N GLU A 709 10.34 -6.57 4.58
CA GLU A 709 9.48 -7.44 5.38
C GLU A 709 9.56 -8.90 4.93
N VAL A 710 9.53 -9.18 3.63
CA VAL A 710 9.51 -10.54 3.09
C VAL A 710 10.27 -10.68 1.77
N ILE A 711 11.04 -11.74 1.67
CA ILE A 711 11.76 -12.19 0.47
C ILE A 711 11.80 -13.71 0.46
N THR A 712 11.73 -14.33 -0.70
CA THR A 712 11.96 -15.78 -0.87
C THR A 712 12.54 -16.08 -2.25
N GLY A 713 13.38 -17.10 -2.36
CA GLY A 713 13.82 -17.63 -3.64
C GLY A 713 12.85 -18.69 -4.17
N ASP A 714 12.89 -18.95 -5.47
CA ASP A 714 12.17 -20.07 -6.09
C ASP A 714 12.94 -21.38 -5.83
N PRO A 715 12.33 -22.40 -5.18
CA PRO A 715 13.00 -23.67 -4.92
C PRO A 715 13.20 -24.54 -6.17
N ARG A 716 12.62 -24.16 -7.32
CA ARG A 716 12.69 -24.89 -8.60
C ARG A 716 13.59 -24.23 -9.62
N VAL A 717 13.78 -22.89 -9.53
CA VAL A 717 14.55 -22.10 -10.49
C VAL A 717 15.68 -21.39 -9.73
N HIS A 718 16.94 -21.83 -9.97
CA HIS A 718 18.09 -21.18 -9.38
C HIS A 718 18.18 -19.71 -9.77
N GLY A 719 18.45 -18.87 -8.80
CA GLY A 719 18.60 -17.44 -8.97
C GLY A 719 17.28 -16.65 -9.00
N ARG A 720 16.13 -17.27 -9.29
CA ARG A 720 14.85 -16.55 -9.20
C ARG A 720 14.51 -16.18 -7.78
N VAL A 721 14.12 -14.94 -7.59
CA VAL A 721 13.75 -14.36 -6.29
C VAL A 721 12.42 -13.64 -6.38
N TYR A 722 11.66 -13.66 -5.29
CA TYR A 722 10.44 -12.90 -5.07
C TYR A 722 10.63 -11.96 -3.89
N LEU A 723 10.42 -10.68 -4.10
CA LEU A 723 10.58 -9.61 -3.12
C LEU A 723 9.22 -8.96 -2.84
N GLY A 724 8.82 -8.92 -1.60
CA GLY A 724 7.66 -8.15 -1.17
C GLY A 724 8.03 -6.71 -0.86
N THR A 725 7.20 -5.78 -1.31
CA THR A 725 7.32 -4.36 -1.01
C THR A 725 6.10 -3.88 -0.23
N ASN A 726 6.20 -2.73 0.41
CA ASN A 726 5.05 -2.07 1.01
C ASN A 726 4.58 -0.95 0.08
N GLY A 727 3.76 -1.32 -0.92
CA GLY A 727 3.14 -0.38 -1.85
C GLY A 727 3.46 -0.60 -3.34
N ARG A 728 4.50 -1.40 -3.70
CA ARG A 728 4.81 -1.72 -5.10
C ARG A 728 4.55 -3.21 -5.44
N GLY A 729 3.73 -3.88 -4.62
CA GLY A 729 3.40 -5.29 -4.82
C GLY A 729 4.60 -6.23 -4.71
N VAL A 730 4.49 -7.39 -5.34
CA VAL A 730 5.56 -8.39 -5.40
C VAL A 730 6.42 -8.14 -6.64
N GLN A 731 7.73 -7.97 -6.42
CA GLN A 731 8.71 -7.94 -7.49
C GLN A 731 9.35 -9.33 -7.65
N TYR A 732 9.68 -9.73 -8.88
CA TYR A 732 10.47 -10.93 -9.10
C TYR A 732 11.62 -10.67 -10.05
N GLY A 733 12.76 -11.30 -9.76
CA GLY A 733 13.98 -11.16 -10.53
C GLY A 733 14.51 -12.50 -11.01
N ASP A 734 14.97 -12.52 -12.25
CA ASP A 734 15.70 -13.64 -12.86
C ASP A 734 17.11 -13.19 -13.26
N PRO A 735 18.16 -14.00 -13.06
CA PRO A 735 19.49 -13.72 -13.60
C PRO A 735 19.42 -13.56 -15.13
N VAL A 736 20.20 -12.61 -15.65
CA VAL A 736 20.33 -12.39 -17.12
C VAL A 736 21.40 -13.27 -17.70
#